data_600d0891d17dc2cf54fb8fc0a3836bd7
#
_entry.id   600d0891d17dc2cf54fb8fc0a3836bd7
#
_cell.length_a   1.000
_cell.length_b   1.000
_cell.length_c   1.000
_cell.angle_alpha   90.00
_cell.angle_beta   90.00
_cell.angle_gamma   90.00
#
_symmetry.space_group_name_H-M   'P 1'
#
loop_
_entity.id
_entity.type
_entity.pdbx_description
1 polymer ?
#
loop_
_entity_poly.entity_id
_entity_poly.type
_entity_poly.pdbx_seq_one_letter_code
_entity_poly.pdbx_strand_id
1 'polypeptide(L)'
;MKHHNYTGLSDAEVLESRQKYGANILTEPERIPLWKRFLEKFFDPLIVILLVAGILSIGISCYEFLVLHEGSTVFFEPVGIFIAILLATGIAFLFEVKADREFAILNQVNDEEPVMVIRDSRTQQIPKCEVVVGDIVLVATGDEIAADGLLLEAVSLNMDESTLTGEPVCYKSVDKKEFDADATYPTNHVLRGTKVMEGHGICQVLAVGDATENGKVYKAAQIDDTVKTPLNEQLDRLGKLITQFSYAIAFLIIIGRVLMFFLHHDFDWIHFISYILQTVMIAVTLIVVAVPEGLPMAVTLSLAYSMRRMLKTNNLVRKLHACETMGATTVICTDKTGTLTQNQMQVSDVFFFQEDESCRQLIYENIAVNSTAVLDVSDQTKPHVLGNPTEGALLIWLHTQHIDYDTFRTQTMVVEELPFSTERKMMATVVTHGDNHVLYVKGAPEIVFERCVNDDLQATETLQHQLTIYQEQAMRTLGFAYKVLSPEEVCIVDGQLVVDDLTFLSIVAISDPVRPDVPLAVKECLDAGIKVKIVTGDTPGTAREIGRQIGLWTESDDERHIITGAAFAALSDEEVRERVMDLKIIARARPMDKKRLVEALQSLGQVVAVTGDGTNDAPALKVAHVGLSMGDGTSVAKEASDITIIDNSFSSIGRAVMWGRSLYRNIQRFILFQLTVNVAACLVVLFGAFMGTEIPLTVTQMLWVNLIMDTFAAMALASLPPSSAVMRDKPRDRRAFIINRQMAWNIITVGGLFSLILIALFYYYAHAGWSLYEQSLYFTIFVMLQFWNMFNARAFATGESALKVKGCRGFLFIVEIIFIGQILIVSFGGEMFNVTSLQLVHWIYIISGTSFVLWIGEGIRWVKKRQ
;
A
#
# COMPACT_ATOMS: atom_id res chain seq x y z
N MET A 1 36.09 -13.58 -17.45
CA MET A 1 36.11 -14.00 -16.02
C MET A 1 36.92 -15.28 -15.89
N LYS A 2 37.94 -15.36 -15.02
CA LYS A 2 38.49 -16.65 -14.62
C LYS A 2 37.41 -17.32 -13.78
N HIS A 3 36.72 -18.30 -14.35
CA HIS A 3 35.79 -19.13 -13.59
C HIS A 3 36.59 -19.92 -12.54
N HIS A 4 36.62 -19.45 -11.30
CA HIS A 4 36.96 -20.33 -10.18
C HIS A 4 35.77 -21.29 -10.05
N ASN A 5 36.05 -22.61 -10.22
CA ASN A 5 35.02 -23.64 -10.06
C ASN A 5 34.68 -23.83 -8.59
N TYR A 6 33.74 -23.03 -8.09
CA TYR A 6 33.13 -23.27 -6.80
C TYR A 6 32.15 -24.44 -6.92
N THR A 7 32.32 -25.46 -6.12
CA THR A 7 31.42 -26.63 -6.10
C THR A 7 30.15 -26.33 -5.30
N GLY A 8 30.24 -25.47 -4.27
CA GLY A 8 29.14 -25.22 -3.35
C GLY A 8 28.80 -26.44 -2.49
N LEU A 9 27.73 -26.36 -1.69
CA LEU A 9 27.25 -27.49 -0.88
C LEU A 9 26.45 -28.46 -1.71
N SER A 10 26.53 -29.75 -1.36
CA SER A 10 25.61 -30.79 -1.84
C SER A 10 24.30 -30.77 -1.05
N ASP A 11 23.23 -31.37 -1.55
CA ASP A 11 21.94 -31.45 -0.87
C ASP A 11 22.04 -32.08 0.53
N ALA A 12 22.94 -33.05 0.73
CA ALA A 12 23.16 -33.68 2.02
C ALA A 12 23.81 -32.73 3.02
N GLU A 13 24.82 -31.94 2.59
CA GLU A 13 25.50 -30.95 3.41
C GLU A 13 24.58 -29.77 3.75
N VAL A 14 23.67 -29.39 2.83
CA VAL A 14 22.63 -28.37 3.11
C VAL A 14 21.70 -28.82 4.24
N LEU A 15 21.28 -30.09 4.24
CA LEU A 15 20.45 -30.63 5.32
C LEU A 15 21.20 -30.67 6.65
N GLU A 16 22.47 -31.09 6.65
CA GLU A 16 23.32 -31.12 7.85
C GLU A 16 23.55 -29.70 8.40
N SER A 17 23.87 -28.74 7.54
CA SER A 17 24.05 -27.33 7.91
C SER A 17 22.75 -26.74 8.50
N ARG A 18 21.59 -27.03 7.90
CA ARG A 18 20.29 -26.57 8.41
C ARG A 18 19.96 -27.16 9.78
N GLN A 19 20.30 -28.42 10.03
CA GLN A 19 20.11 -29.05 11.34
C GLN A 19 21.01 -28.44 12.40
N LYS A 20 22.26 -28.09 12.05
CA LYS A 20 23.27 -27.58 12.98
C LYS A 20 23.10 -26.08 13.29
N TYR A 21 22.79 -25.26 12.31
CA TYR A 21 22.78 -23.80 12.40
C TYR A 21 21.39 -23.17 12.29
N GLY A 22 20.36 -23.95 11.96
CA GLY A 22 19.01 -23.46 11.79
C GLY A 22 18.71 -22.92 10.38
N ALA A 23 17.52 -22.39 10.21
CA ALA A 23 17.08 -21.70 8.97
C ALA A 23 17.46 -20.23 9.01
N ASN A 24 17.56 -19.59 7.85
CA ASN A 24 17.85 -18.18 7.74
C ASN A 24 16.60 -17.29 7.99
N ILE A 25 15.99 -17.48 9.16
CA ILE A 25 14.79 -16.77 9.60
C ILE A 25 15.12 -16.03 10.89
N LEU A 26 14.70 -14.77 11.00
CA LEU A 26 14.76 -14.02 12.25
C LEU A 26 13.64 -14.51 13.16
N THR A 27 13.97 -14.88 14.41
CA THR A 27 12.95 -15.32 15.37
C THR A 27 12.06 -14.12 15.72
N GLU A 28 10.76 -14.23 15.41
CA GLU A 28 9.79 -13.24 15.87
C GLU A 28 9.85 -13.15 17.41
N PRO A 29 9.65 -11.95 18.00
CA PRO A 29 9.59 -11.81 19.46
C PRO A 29 8.52 -12.74 20.01
N GLU A 30 8.82 -13.36 21.19
CA GLU A 30 7.88 -14.26 21.85
C GLU A 30 6.52 -13.56 21.98
N ARG A 31 5.53 -14.06 21.28
CA ARG A 31 4.18 -13.51 21.35
C ARG A 31 3.66 -13.70 22.75
N ILE A 32 3.24 -12.63 23.38
CA ILE A 32 2.54 -12.68 24.67
C ILE A 32 1.44 -13.73 24.58
N PRO A 33 1.36 -14.71 25.50
CA PRO A 33 0.32 -15.74 25.47
C PRO A 33 -1.07 -15.13 25.37
N LEU A 34 -1.95 -15.70 24.55
CA LEU A 34 -3.27 -15.16 24.26
C LEU A 34 -4.10 -14.89 25.53
N TRP A 35 -3.98 -15.75 26.54
CA TRP A 35 -4.67 -15.56 27.82
C TRP A 35 -4.19 -14.33 28.60
N LYS A 36 -2.89 -13.99 28.52
CA LYS A 36 -2.32 -12.80 29.17
C LYS A 36 -2.79 -11.53 28.47
N ARG A 37 -2.76 -11.51 27.10
CA ARG A 37 -3.32 -10.42 26.30
C ARG A 37 -4.82 -10.23 26.56
N PHE A 38 -5.57 -11.32 26.73
CA PHE A 38 -6.99 -11.24 27.10
C PHE A 38 -7.18 -10.60 28.47
N LEU A 39 -6.38 -10.97 29.47
CA LEU A 39 -6.44 -10.37 30.81
C LEU A 39 -6.03 -8.89 30.81
N GLU A 40 -5.07 -8.49 29.97
CA GLU A 40 -4.67 -7.09 29.85
C GLU A 40 -5.84 -6.18 29.39
N LYS A 41 -6.80 -6.71 28.63
CA LYS A 41 -8.01 -5.96 28.25
C LYS A 41 -8.86 -5.51 29.42
N PHE A 42 -8.83 -6.21 30.53
CA PHE A 42 -9.59 -5.83 31.73
C PHE A 42 -8.98 -4.62 32.47
N PHE A 43 -7.77 -4.21 32.12
CA PHE A 43 -7.16 -2.98 32.62
C PHE A 43 -7.45 -1.75 31.74
N ASP A 44 -8.25 -1.89 30.69
CA ASP A 44 -8.75 -0.75 29.93
C ASP A 44 -9.53 0.16 30.88
N PRO A 45 -9.27 1.49 30.87
CA PRO A 45 -9.92 2.44 31.79
C PRO A 45 -11.44 2.37 31.79
N LEU A 46 -12.04 2.06 30.64
CA LEU A 46 -13.50 1.96 30.52
C LEU A 46 -14.02 0.66 31.12
N ILE A 47 -13.34 -0.45 30.86
CA ILE A 47 -13.70 -1.74 31.46
C ILE A 47 -13.52 -1.68 32.98
N VAL A 48 -12.50 -0.98 33.47
CA VAL A 48 -12.31 -0.72 34.90
C VAL A 48 -13.49 0.07 35.49
N ILE A 49 -13.98 1.11 34.82
CA ILE A 49 -15.17 1.86 35.25
C ILE A 49 -16.40 0.95 35.31
N LEU A 50 -16.60 0.09 34.31
CA LEU A 50 -17.70 -0.88 34.27
C LEU A 50 -17.57 -1.93 35.38
N LEU A 51 -16.34 -2.41 35.66
CA LEU A 51 -16.10 -3.33 36.78
C LEU A 51 -16.45 -2.67 38.14
N VAL A 52 -16.05 -1.41 38.31
CA VAL A 52 -16.39 -0.63 39.49
C VAL A 52 -17.93 -0.45 39.59
N ALA A 53 -18.59 -0.14 38.47
CA ALA A 53 -20.06 -0.05 38.45
C ALA A 53 -20.74 -1.39 38.79
N GLY A 54 -20.21 -2.52 38.25
CA GLY A 54 -20.72 -3.85 38.60
C GLY A 54 -20.54 -4.18 40.10
N ILE A 55 -19.40 -3.80 40.69
CA ILE A 55 -19.17 -3.97 42.15
C ILE A 55 -20.15 -3.10 42.97
N LEU A 56 -20.35 -1.84 42.53
CA LEU A 56 -21.34 -0.96 43.19
C LEU A 56 -22.76 -1.52 43.07
N SER A 57 -23.12 -2.05 41.89
CA SER A 57 -24.41 -2.69 41.66
C SER A 57 -24.61 -3.92 42.59
N ILE A 58 -23.56 -4.73 42.79
CA ILE A 58 -23.58 -5.82 43.77
C ILE A 58 -23.86 -5.25 45.20
N GLY A 59 -23.20 -4.15 45.56
CA GLY A 59 -23.40 -3.49 46.85
C GLY A 59 -24.86 -3.04 47.05
N ILE A 60 -25.46 -2.45 46.02
CA ILE A 60 -26.86 -2.04 46.01
C ILE A 60 -27.77 -3.27 46.16
N SER A 61 -27.57 -4.31 45.35
CA SER A 61 -28.36 -5.54 45.40
C SER A 61 -28.22 -6.27 46.73
N CYS A 62 -27.05 -6.25 47.37
CA CYS A 62 -26.88 -6.77 48.73
C CYS A 62 -27.72 -5.96 49.74
N TYR A 63 -27.75 -4.65 49.63
CA TYR A 63 -28.56 -3.77 50.50
C TYR A 63 -30.05 -4.04 50.29
N GLU A 64 -30.53 -4.10 49.06
CA GLU A 64 -31.92 -4.41 48.70
C GLU A 64 -32.36 -5.78 49.22
N PHE A 65 -31.48 -6.80 49.06
CA PHE A 65 -31.76 -8.15 49.56
C PHE A 65 -31.76 -8.25 51.09
N LEU A 66 -30.76 -7.66 51.78
CA LEU A 66 -30.55 -7.83 53.20
C LEU A 66 -31.42 -6.87 54.07
N VAL A 67 -31.61 -5.63 53.58
CA VAL A 67 -32.27 -4.57 54.35
C VAL A 67 -33.71 -4.36 53.90
N LEU A 68 -34.00 -4.37 52.61
CA LEU A 68 -35.30 -4.19 52.03
C LEU A 68 -36.08 -5.50 51.89
N HIS A 69 -35.41 -6.66 52.11
CA HIS A 69 -35.96 -8.00 51.95
C HIS A 69 -36.59 -8.28 50.58
N GLU A 70 -36.01 -7.68 49.54
CA GLU A 70 -36.37 -7.97 48.13
C GLU A 70 -35.90 -9.37 47.74
N GLY A 71 -36.50 -9.95 46.71
CA GLY A 71 -36.16 -11.29 46.22
C GLY A 71 -34.75 -11.39 45.66
N SER A 72 -34.24 -12.63 45.45
CA SER A 72 -32.90 -12.86 44.86
C SER A 72 -32.73 -12.35 43.42
N THR A 73 -33.82 -11.88 42.83
CA THR A 73 -33.84 -11.31 41.45
C THR A 73 -33.01 -10.03 41.32
N VAL A 74 -32.81 -9.27 42.40
CA VAL A 74 -31.95 -8.06 42.43
C VAL A 74 -30.51 -8.32 42.04
N PHE A 75 -30.01 -9.57 42.11
CA PHE A 75 -28.67 -9.93 41.68
C PHE A 75 -28.54 -10.16 40.17
N PHE A 76 -29.63 -10.19 39.39
CA PHE A 76 -29.56 -10.43 37.96
C PHE A 76 -28.90 -9.25 37.20
N GLU A 77 -29.14 -8.00 37.62
CA GLU A 77 -28.53 -6.83 36.99
C GLU A 77 -26.99 -6.83 37.11
N PRO A 78 -26.36 -6.93 38.29
CA PRO A 78 -24.94 -7.01 38.41
C PRO A 78 -24.34 -8.22 37.66
N VAL A 79 -24.95 -9.39 37.72
CA VAL A 79 -24.54 -10.55 36.95
C VAL A 79 -24.58 -10.26 35.44
N GLY A 80 -25.64 -9.58 34.99
CA GLY A 80 -25.76 -9.14 33.60
C GLY A 80 -24.63 -8.20 33.17
N ILE A 81 -24.23 -7.26 34.00
CA ILE A 81 -23.10 -6.35 33.75
C ILE A 81 -21.81 -7.15 33.56
N PHE A 82 -21.48 -8.10 34.45
CA PHE A 82 -20.26 -8.91 34.31
C PHE A 82 -20.28 -9.83 33.09
N ILE A 83 -21.41 -10.45 32.77
CA ILE A 83 -21.56 -11.27 31.55
C ILE A 83 -21.38 -10.40 30.29
N ALA A 84 -21.99 -9.21 30.25
CA ALA A 84 -21.89 -8.30 29.14
C ALA A 84 -20.42 -7.82 28.93
N ILE A 85 -19.70 -7.50 30.02
CA ILE A 85 -18.26 -7.16 29.97
C ILE A 85 -17.45 -8.32 29.40
N LEU A 86 -17.69 -9.54 29.87
CA LEU A 86 -16.99 -10.74 29.42
C LEU A 86 -17.23 -11.01 27.91
N LEU A 87 -18.49 -10.92 27.47
CA LEU A 87 -18.89 -11.10 26.08
C LEU A 87 -18.26 -10.03 25.17
N ALA A 88 -18.36 -8.78 25.57
CA ALA A 88 -17.82 -7.66 24.80
C ALA A 88 -16.29 -7.72 24.68
N THR A 89 -15.61 -7.92 25.82
CA THR A 89 -14.15 -8.09 25.85
C THR A 89 -13.73 -9.32 25.04
N GLY A 90 -14.48 -10.43 25.14
CA GLY A 90 -14.23 -11.65 24.39
C GLY A 90 -14.38 -11.45 22.87
N ILE A 91 -15.45 -10.79 22.43
CA ILE A 91 -15.68 -10.49 21.01
C ILE A 91 -14.60 -9.55 20.47
N ALA A 92 -14.29 -8.47 21.19
CA ALA A 92 -13.23 -7.53 20.81
C ALA A 92 -11.87 -8.24 20.69
N PHE A 93 -11.53 -9.10 21.64
CA PHE A 93 -10.30 -9.89 21.61
C PHE A 93 -10.23 -10.88 20.43
N LEU A 94 -11.33 -11.59 20.14
CA LEU A 94 -11.40 -12.49 18.99
C LEU A 94 -11.16 -11.76 17.66
N PHE A 95 -11.67 -10.55 17.51
CA PHE A 95 -11.45 -9.75 16.31
C PHE A 95 -10.03 -9.22 16.22
N GLU A 96 -9.39 -8.84 17.32
CA GLU A 96 -7.99 -8.46 17.37
C GLU A 96 -7.08 -9.62 16.94
N VAL A 97 -7.29 -10.81 17.51
CA VAL A 97 -6.56 -12.02 17.11
C VAL A 97 -6.76 -12.35 15.63
N LYS A 98 -7.97 -12.14 15.11
CA LYS A 98 -8.25 -12.34 13.68
C LYS A 98 -7.52 -11.32 12.81
N ALA A 99 -7.48 -10.06 13.20
CA ALA A 99 -6.73 -9.02 12.51
C ALA A 99 -5.23 -9.33 12.49
N ASP A 100 -4.64 -9.72 13.64
CA ASP A 100 -3.24 -10.12 13.75
C ASP A 100 -2.89 -11.30 12.82
N ARG A 101 -3.78 -12.27 12.68
CA ARG A 101 -3.57 -13.40 11.73
C ARG A 101 -3.56 -12.94 10.28
N GLU A 102 -4.44 -12.01 9.89
CA GLU A 102 -4.45 -11.47 8.53
C GLU A 102 -3.14 -10.70 8.24
N PHE A 103 -2.58 -10.00 9.23
CA PHE A 103 -1.27 -9.34 9.10
C PHE A 103 -0.11 -10.34 8.99
N ALA A 104 -0.12 -11.41 9.80
CA ALA A 104 0.94 -12.41 9.77
C ALA A 104 1.06 -13.10 8.41
N ILE A 105 -0.07 -13.38 7.74
CA ILE A 105 -0.08 -13.97 6.39
C ILE A 105 0.58 -13.04 5.36
N LEU A 106 0.39 -11.72 5.49
CA LEU A 106 0.98 -10.75 4.57
C LEU A 106 2.50 -10.61 4.76
N ASN A 107 2.99 -10.76 5.99
CA ASN A 107 4.43 -10.68 6.28
C ASN A 107 5.20 -11.91 5.75
N GLN A 108 4.59 -13.08 5.68
CA GLN A 108 5.24 -14.29 5.13
C GLN A 108 5.62 -14.16 3.66
N VAL A 109 4.91 -13.34 2.88
CA VAL A 109 5.22 -13.11 1.45
C VAL A 109 6.56 -12.38 1.25
N ASN A 110 7.06 -11.66 2.26
CA ASN A 110 8.34 -10.94 2.17
C ASN A 110 9.58 -11.83 2.33
N ASP A 111 9.46 -13.03 2.91
CA ASP A 111 10.59 -13.95 3.14
C ASP A 111 10.90 -14.85 1.93
N GLU A 112 10.12 -14.76 0.86
CA GLU A 112 10.29 -15.55 -0.39
C GLU A 112 11.19 -14.84 -1.43
N GLU A 113 11.92 -13.78 -1.07
CA GLU A 113 12.85 -13.12 -2.01
C GLU A 113 13.91 -14.11 -2.50
N PRO A 114 14.09 -14.21 -3.84
CA PRO A 114 15.00 -15.18 -4.43
C PRO A 114 16.47 -14.73 -4.30
N VAL A 115 17.35 -15.67 -3.93
CA VAL A 115 18.80 -15.46 -3.78
C VAL A 115 19.53 -16.43 -4.71
N MET A 116 20.54 -15.93 -5.42
CA MET A 116 21.37 -16.74 -6.31
C MET A 116 22.47 -17.44 -5.53
N VAL A 117 22.51 -18.76 -5.56
CA VAL A 117 23.52 -19.59 -4.87
C VAL A 117 24.16 -20.59 -5.82
N ILE A 118 25.36 -21.01 -5.47
CA ILE A 118 26.06 -22.11 -6.15
C ILE A 118 25.98 -23.33 -5.23
N ARG A 119 25.31 -24.41 -5.69
CA ARG A 119 25.24 -25.73 -5.05
C ARG A 119 25.48 -26.80 -6.11
N ASP A 120 26.17 -27.87 -5.76
CA ASP A 120 26.51 -28.96 -6.71
C ASP A 120 27.12 -28.47 -8.04
N SER A 121 27.99 -27.46 -7.98
CA SER A 121 28.61 -26.79 -9.14
C SER A 121 27.61 -26.14 -10.11
N ARG A 122 26.37 -25.88 -9.68
CA ARG A 122 25.34 -25.22 -10.49
C ARG A 122 24.81 -23.98 -9.77
N THR A 123 24.65 -22.91 -10.55
CA THR A 123 23.97 -21.71 -10.07
C THR A 123 22.47 -21.97 -10.06
N GLN A 124 21.82 -21.76 -8.94
CA GLN A 124 20.38 -21.91 -8.77
C GLN A 124 19.81 -20.77 -7.91
N GLN A 125 18.54 -20.52 -8.08
CA GLN A 125 17.79 -19.52 -7.32
C GLN A 125 17.01 -20.20 -6.22
N ILE A 126 17.20 -19.75 -4.97
CA ILE A 126 16.50 -20.28 -3.80
C ILE A 126 15.87 -19.15 -3.00
N PRO A 127 14.79 -19.41 -2.23
CA PRO A 127 14.24 -18.42 -1.29
C PRO A 127 15.28 -18.03 -0.23
N LYS A 128 15.27 -16.76 0.20
CA LYS A 128 16.17 -16.20 1.23
C LYS A 128 16.18 -17.02 2.53
N CYS A 129 15.02 -17.56 2.94
CA CYS A 129 14.90 -18.41 4.14
C CYS A 129 15.57 -19.78 4.02
N GLU A 130 15.91 -20.24 2.81
CA GLU A 130 16.55 -21.52 2.54
C GLU A 130 18.08 -21.44 2.48
N VAL A 131 18.67 -20.25 2.57
CA VAL A 131 20.12 -20.05 2.65
C VAL A 131 20.65 -20.65 3.96
N VAL A 132 21.74 -21.41 3.88
CA VAL A 132 22.39 -22.08 5.02
C VAL A 132 23.86 -21.67 5.16
N VAL A 133 24.41 -21.90 6.34
CA VAL A 133 25.85 -21.66 6.57
C VAL A 133 26.69 -22.55 5.67
N GLY A 134 27.65 -21.96 4.96
CA GLY A 134 28.50 -22.64 3.97
C GLY A 134 28.05 -22.48 2.53
N ASP A 135 26.83 -21.99 2.27
CA ASP A 135 26.39 -21.65 0.91
C ASP A 135 27.30 -20.60 0.27
N ILE A 136 27.47 -20.71 -1.05
CA ILE A 136 28.18 -19.73 -1.87
C ILE A 136 27.12 -18.88 -2.58
N VAL A 137 27.05 -17.59 -2.21
CA VAL A 137 26.07 -16.63 -2.71
C VAL A 137 26.71 -15.69 -3.71
N LEU A 138 26.04 -15.47 -4.83
CA LEU A 138 26.41 -14.44 -5.81
C LEU A 138 25.62 -13.16 -5.47
N VAL A 139 26.35 -12.05 -5.41
CA VAL A 139 25.77 -10.73 -5.11
C VAL A 139 26.12 -9.73 -6.20
N ALA A 140 25.16 -8.92 -6.60
CA ALA A 140 25.28 -7.92 -7.64
C ALA A 140 24.64 -6.59 -7.22
N THR A 141 24.91 -5.53 -7.96
CA THR A 141 24.33 -4.21 -7.73
C THR A 141 22.82 -4.29 -7.62
N GLY A 142 22.27 -3.77 -6.52
CA GLY A 142 20.85 -3.78 -6.22
C GLY A 142 20.38 -4.91 -5.34
N ASP A 143 21.23 -5.89 -5.00
CA ASP A 143 20.88 -6.99 -4.11
C ASP A 143 21.00 -6.59 -2.63
N GLU A 144 20.15 -7.19 -1.81
CA GLU A 144 20.26 -7.20 -0.35
C GLU A 144 20.99 -8.48 0.08
N ILE A 145 21.95 -8.33 1.00
CA ILE A 145 22.68 -9.47 1.55
C ILE A 145 21.77 -10.32 2.44
N ALA A 146 21.58 -11.58 2.04
CA ALA A 146 20.64 -12.50 2.66
C ALA A 146 21.10 -13.01 4.05
N ALA A 147 22.42 -13.13 4.25
CA ALA A 147 23.05 -13.69 5.45
C ALA A 147 24.47 -13.13 5.61
N ASP A 148 25.05 -13.18 6.83
CA ASP A 148 26.43 -12.73 7.01
C ASP A 148 27.41 -13.68 6.30
N GLY A 149 28.32 -13.12 5.53
CA GLY A 149 29.25 -13.87 4.68
C GLY A 149 30.66 -13.32 4.63
N LEU A 150 31.58 -14.20 4.22
CA LEU A 150 32.95 -13.86 3.89
C LEU A 150 33.08 -13.74 2.37
N LEU A 151 33.59 -12.63 1.90
CA LEU A 151 33.87 -12.43 0.48
C LEU A 151 34.98 -13.35 -0.02
N LEU A 152 34.69 -14.07 -1.08
CA LEU A 152 35.65 -14.90 -1.82
C LEU A 152 36.18 -14.14 -3.05
N GLU A 153 35.30 -13.36 -3.69
CA GLU A 153 35.63 -12.47 -4.81
C GLU A 153 34.85 -11.16 -4.64
N ALA A 154 35.47 -10.04 -5.02
CA ALA A 154 34.85 -8.73 -5.05
C ALA A 154 35.41 -7.92 -6.22
N VAL A 155 34.57 -7.27 -6.99
CA VAL A 155 34.92 -6.39 -8.11
C VAL A 155 34.20 -5.06 -7.92
N SER A 156 34.94 -4.02 -7.57
CA SER A 156 34.43 -2.66 -7.32
C SER A 156 33.19 -2.66 -6.39
N LEU A 157 33.23 -3.49 -5.33
CA LEU A 157 32.09 -3.72 -4.47
C LEU A 157 31.94 -2.61 -3.44
N ASN A 158 30.90 -1.78 -3.59
CA ASN A 158 30.49 -0.76 -2.63
C ASN A 158 29.16 -1.14 -2.01
N MET A 159 29.08 -1.06 -0.68
CA MET A 159 27.90 -1.48 0.09
C MET A 159 27.38 -0.35 0.97
N ASP A 160 26.07 -0.29 1.11
CA ASP A 160 25.39 0.54 2.11
C ASP A 160 25.20 -0.27 3.39
N GLU A 161 25.99 0.06 4.40
CA GLU A 161 25.93 -0.52 5.75
C GLU A 161 25.27 0.42 6.77
N SER A 162 24.60 1.49 6.32
CA SER A 162 24.01 2.52 7.18
C SER A 162 23.01 1.98 8.20
N THR A 163 22.36 0.86 7.89
CA THR A 163 21.42 0.19 8.80
C THR A 163 22.09 -0.41 10.04
N LEU A 164 23.39 -0.74 9.97
CA LEU A 164 24.16 -1.36 11.05
C LEU A 164 25.23 -0.44 11.60
N THR A 165 25.93 0.32 10.76
CA THR A 165 27.07 1.16 11.12
C THR A 165 26.77 2.66 11.11
N GLY A 166 25.71 3.08 10.41
CA GLY A 166 25.44 4.48 10.11
C GLY A 166 26.21 5.03 8.90
N GLU A 167 27.11 4.23 8.29
CA GLU A 167 27.91 4.63 7.14
C GLU A 167 27.25 4.26 5.82
N PRO A 168 26.95 5.25 4.95
CA PRO A 168 26.14 5.02 3.74
C PRO A 168 26.91 4.37 2.59
N VAL A 169 28.24 4.35 2.61
CA VAL A 169 29.07 3.71 1.58
C VAL A 169 30.32 3.10 2.21
N CYS A 170 30.43 1.77 2.14
CA CYS A 170 31.58 1.02 2.61
C CYS A 170 32.19 0.25 1.41
N TYR A 171 33.45 0.48 1.13
CA TYR A 171 34.17 -0.30 0.14
C TYR A 171 34.52 -1.69 0.69
N LYS A 172 34.28 -2.73 -0.11
CA LYS A 172 34.58 -4.12 0.26
C LYS A 172 35.58 -4.74 -0.70
N SER A 173 36.58 -5.42 -0.15
CA SER A 173 37.64 -6.06 -0.91
C SER A 173 38.13 -7.36 -0.27
N VAL A 174 38.66 -8.25 -1.07
CA VAL A 174 39.37 -9.47 -0.65
C VAL A 174 40.87 -9.27 -0.54
N ASP A 175 41.43 -8.18 -1.11
CA ASP A 175 42.86 -7.88 -1.00
C ASP A 175 43.18 -7.29 0.38
N LYS A 176 44.01 -8.00 1.16
CA LYS A 176 44.43 -7.56 2.48
C LYS A 176 45.13 -6.20 2.51
N LYS A 177 45.64 -5.72 1.38
CA LYS A 177 46.27 -4.40 1.27
C LYS A 177 45.26 -3.25 1.28
N GLU A 178 44.03 -3.54 0.91
CA GLU A 178 42.92 -2.59 0.82
C GLU A 178 42.01 -2.64 2.06
N PHE A 179 42.40 -3.42 3.08
CA PHE A 179 41.61 -3.51 4.30
C PHE A 179 41.70 -2.21 5.10
N ASP A 180 40.53 -1.65 5.40
CA ASP A 180 40.41 -0.50 6.30
C ASP A 180 40.51 -0.97 7.76
N ALA A 181 41.53 -0.51 8.46
CA ALA A 181 41.76 -0.86 9.87
C ALA A 181 40.79 -0.17 10.84
N ASP A 182 40.18 0.93 10.41
CA ASP A 182 39.23 1.73 11.21
C ASP A 182 37.77 1.35 10.91
N ALA A 183 37.51 0.44 9.95
CA ALA A 183 36.15 0.00 9.62
C ALA A 183 35.50 -0.73 10.79
N THR A 184 34.23 -0.46 11.04
CA THR A 184 33.45 -1.08 12.14
C THR A 184 33.35 -2.61 11.98
N TYR A 185 33.26 -3.09 10.72
CA TYR A 185 33.30 -4.50 10.39
C TYR A 185 34.40 -4.77 9.35
N PRO A 186 34.98 -5.99 9.33
CA PRO A 186 36.08 -6.31 8.41
C PRO A 186 35.71 -6.04 6.94
N THR A 187 36.62 -5.46 6.18
CA THR A 187 36.44 -5.08 4.77
C THR A 187 36.06 -6.27 3.86
N ASN A 188 36.41 -7.49 4.25
CA ASN A 188 36.08 -8.72 3.52
C ASN A 188 34.80 -9.42 4.01
N HIS A 189 34.00 -8.79 4.89
CA HIS A 189 32.74 -9.34 5.35
C HIS A 189 31.57 -8.58 4.73
N VAL A 190 30.51 -9.31 4.41
CA VAL A 190 29.19 -8.77 4.04
C VAL A 190 28.19 -9.17 5.11
N LEU A 191 27.29 -8.25 5.43
CA LEU A 191 26.38 -8.39 6.58
C LEU A 191 24.92 -8.45 6.10
N ARG A 192 24.13 -9.29 6.75
CA ARG A 192 22.70 -9.42 6.46
C ARG A 192 21.99 -8.07 6.53
N GLY A 193 21.14 -7.77 5.52
CA GLY A 193 20.34 -6.55 5.46
C GLY A 193 21.09 -5.32 4.99
N THR A 194 22.39 -5.46 4.63
CA THR A 194 23.14 -4.42 3.91
C THR A 194 22.93 -4.56 2.40
N LYS A 195 23.25 -3.53 1.64
CA LYS A 195 22.86 -3.43 0.23
C LYS A 195 24.04 -3.20 -0.67
N VAL A 196 24.07 -3.90 -1.81
CA VAL A 196 25.08 -3.69 -2.84
C VAL A 196 24.71 -2.45 -3.67
N MET A 197 25.48 -1.38 -3.52
CA MET A 197 25.27 -0.12 -4.25
C MET A 197 25.95 -0.15 -5.62
N GLU A 198 27.13 -0.76 -5.70
CA GLU A 198 27.92 -0.84 -6.94
C GLU A 198 28.77 -2.10 -6.92
N GLY A 199 29.04 -2.66 -8.12
CA GLY A 199 29.91 -3.81 -8.30
C GLY A 199 29.20 -5.16 -8.10
N HIS A 200 29.99 -6.20 -7.97
CA HIS A 200 29.51 -7.57 -7.75
C HIS A 200 30.54 -8.38 -6.98
N GLY A 201 30.10 -9.49 -6.38
CA GLY A 201 30.99 -10.36 -5.60
C GLY A 201 30.43 -11.76 -5.42
N ILE A 202 31.25 -12.61 -4.84
CA ILE A 202 30.90 -13.97 -4.39
C ILE A 202 31.24 -14.07 -2.93
N CYS A 203 30.32 -14.51 -2.08
CA CYS A 203 30.54 -14.68 -0.67
C CYS A 203 30.13 -16.06 -0.18
N GLN A 204 30.83 -16.56 0.86
CA GLN A 204 30.47 -17.76 1.58
C GLN A 204 29.73 -17.38 2.86
N VAL A 205 28.56 -17.95 3.10
CA VAL A 205 27.73 -17.69 4.27
C VAL A 205 28.40 -18.22 5.53
N LEU A 206 28.56 -17.35 6.54
CA LEU A 206 29.14 -17.65 7.85
C LEU A 206 28.09 -17.79 8.95
N ALA A 207 27.02 -16.97 8.91
CA ALA A 207 25.95 -16.97 9.90
C ALA A 207 24.59 -16.71 9.25
N VAL A 208 23.53 -17.32 9.79
CA VAL A 208 22.16 -17.23 9.31
C VAL A 208 21.20 -16.84 10.44
N GLY A 209 20.07 -16.26 10.12
CA GLY A 209 18.99 -15.94 11.07
C GLY A 209 19.44 -15.06 12.23
N ASP A 210 19.09 -15.45 13.44
CA ASP A 210 19.41 -14.72 14.69
C ASP A 210 20.91 -14.65 15.01
N ALA A 211 21.72 -15.50 14.40
CA ALA A 211 23.17 -15.53 14.60
C ALA A 211 23.90 -14.43 13.80
N THR A 212 23.24 -13.80 12.82
CA THR A 212 23.78 -12.67 12.06
C THR A 212 23.90 -11.41 12.93
N GLU A 213 24.74 -10.44 12.53
CA GLU A 213 24.86 -9.17 13.25
C GLU A 213 23.53 -8.41 13.27
N ASN A 214 22.82 -8.39 12.15
CA ASN A 214 21.47 -7.83 12.07
C ASN A 214 20.49 -8.58 13.00
N GLY A 215 20.57 -9.92 13.05
CA GLY A 215 19.76 -10.74 13.96
C GLY A 215 19.99 -10.41 15.44
N LYS A 216 21.25 -10.18 15.85
CA LYS A 216 21.60 -9.77 17.21
C LYS A 216 21.03 -8.38 17.54
N VAL A 217 21.14 -7.43 16.61
CA VAL A 217 20.56 -6.07 16.75
C VAL A 217 19.03 -6.15 16.82
N TYR A 218 18.39 -6.93 15.94
CA TYR A 218 16.94 -7.14 15.94
C TYR A 218 16.45 -7.71 17.28
N LYS A 219 17.15 -8.71 17.81
CA LYS A 219 16.82 -9.32 19.11
C LYS A 219 17.05 -8.37 20.30
N ALA A 220 18.09 -7.52 20.23
CA ALA A 220 18.37 -6.53 21.26
C ALA A 220 17.44 -5.31 21.19
N ALA A 221 17.02 -4.95 20.00
CA ALA A 221 16.23 -3.75 19.73
C ALA A 221 14.72 -3.95 19.96
N GLN A 222 14.20 -5.13 20.36
CA GLN A 222 12.76 -5.45 20.57
C GLN A 222 11.89 -4.20 20.86
N ILE A 223 11.89 -3.24 19.92
CA ILE A 223 11.17 -1.99 20.02
C ILE A 223 9.81 -2.22 19.36
N ASP A 224 8.76 -1.93 20.11
CA ASP A 224 7.40 -1.83 19.63
C ASP A 224 7.33 -0.96 18.36
N ASP A 225 7.23 -1.59 17.21
CA ASP A 225 7.04 -0.95 15.90
C ASP A 225 5.59 -0.46 15.72
N THR A 226 4.95 -0.04 16.80
CA THR A 226 3.64 0.61 16.75
C THR A 226 3.76 2.07 16.32
N VAL A 227 4.21 2.28 15.08
CA VAL A 227 4.12 3.62 14.47
C VAL A 227 2.63 3.96 14.32
N LYS A 228 2.15 4.89 15.17
CA LYS A 228 0.77 5.38 15.10
C LYS A 228 0.54 6.05 13.76
N THR A 229 -0.49 5.60 13.03
CA THR A 229 -0.87 6.24 11.77
C THR A 229 -1.49 7.62 12.05
N PRO A 230 -1.42 8.58 11.09
CA PRO A 230 -2.09 9.88 11.24
C PRO A 230 -3.58 9.76 11.56
N LEU A 231 -4.23 8.73 11.04
CA LEU A 231 -5.62 8.41 11.34
C LEU A 231 -5.78 8.01 12.81
N ASN A 232 -4.91 7.14 13.33
CA ASN A 232 -4.96 6.75 14.74
C ASN A 232 -4.79 7.95 15.68
N GLU A 233 -3.90 8.89 15.35
CA GLU A 233 -3.75 10.13 16.13
C GLU A 233 -5.01 11.00 16.13
N GLN A 234 -5.68 11.13 14.96
CA GLN A 234 -6.94 11.86 14.85
C GLN A 234 -8.05 11.17 15.66
N LEU A 235 -8.09 9.84 15.66
CA LEU A 235 -9.06 9.06 16.40
C LEU A 235 -8.81 9.09 17.92
N ASP A 236 -7.55 9.03 18.36
CA ASP A 236 -7.16 9.23 19.76
C ASP A 236 -7.59 10.63 20.26
N ARG A 237 -7.38 11.66 19.40
CA ARG A 237 -7.85 13.03 19.71
C ARG A 237 -9.37 13.10 19.82
N LEU A 238 -10.10 12.48 18.89
CA LEU A 238 -11.56 12.40 18.92
C LEU A 238 -12.05 11.67 20.17
N GLY A 239 -11.47 10.51 20.49
CA GLY A 239 -11.78 9.73 21.67
C GLY A 239 -11.59 10.54 22.96
N LYS A 240 -10.45 11.22 23.13
CA LYS A 240 -10.18 12.10 24.28
C LYS A 240 -11.21 13.22 24.41
N LEU A 241 -11.57 13.86 23.30
CA LEU A 241 -12.57 14.94 23.29
C LEU A 241 -13.94 14.44 23.73
N ILE A 242 -14.39 13.29 23.21
CA ILE A 242 -15.65 12.65 23.58
C ILE A 242 -15.64 12.26 25.06
N THR A 243 -14.57 11.65 25.55
CA THR A 243 -14.42 11.24 26.95
C THR A 243 -14.45 12.43 27.90
N GLN A 244 -13.75 13.54 27.58
CA GLN A 244 -13.80 14.76 28.38
C GLN A 244 -15.21 15.35 28.42
N PHE A 245 -15.91 15.35 27.28
CA PHE A 245 -17.29 15.86 27.21
C PHE A 245 -18.24 14.99 28.03
N SER A 246 -18.06 13.68 28.02
CA SER A 246 -18.85 12.71 28.79
C SER A 246 -18.67 12.88 30.30
N TYR A 247 -17.43 13.05 30.75
CA TYR A 247 -17.15 13.34 32.16
C TYR A 247 -17.77 14.67 32.61
N ALA A 248 -17.74 15.70 31.77
CA ALA A 248 -18.36 16.97 32.09
C ALA A 248 -19.87 16.85 32.23
N ILE A 249 -20.54 16.08 31.33
CA ILE A 249 -21.98 15.83 31.44
C ILE A 249 -22.32 14.97 32.67
N ALA A 250 -21.55 13.91 32.90
CA ALA A 250 -21.75 13.05 34.10
C ALA A 250 -21.61 13.84 35.38
N PHE A 251 -20.65 14.73 35.51
CA PHE A 251 -20.46 15.63 36.63
C PHE A 251 -21.66 16.59 36.80
N LEU A 252 -22.16 17.14 35.69
CA LEU A 252 -23.34 18.01 35.68
C LEU A 252 -24.60 17.27 36.14
N ILE A 253 -24.80 15.99 35.76
CA ILE A 253 -25.90 15.16 36.24
C ILE A 253 -25.77 14.94 37.72
N ILE A 254 -24.59 14.59 38.24
CA ILE A 254 -24.37 14.35 39.66
C ILE A 254 -24.73 15.62 40.46
N ILE A 255 -24.19 16.77 40.08
CA ILE A 255 -24.49 18.05 40.75
C ILE A 255 -25.96 18.38 40.65
N GLY A 256 -26.57 18.30 39.47
CA GLY A 256 -27.95 18.66 39.23
C GLY A 256 -28.92 17.79 40.04
N ARG A 257 -28.68 16.48 40.09
CA ARG A 257 -29.52 15.54 40.90
C ARG A 257 -29.32 15.74 42.38
N VAL A 258 -28.11 15.96 42.86
CA VAL A 258 -27.87 16.28 44.27
C VAL A 258 -28.59 17.57 44.66
N LEU A 259 -28.56 18.61 43.82
CA LEU A 259 -29.30 19.84 44.04
C LEU A 259 -30.82 19.60 44.06
N MET A 260 -31.35 18.81 43.14
CA MET A 260 -32.76 18.44 43.09
C MET A 260 -33.20 17.67 44.35
N PHE A 261 -32.35 16.79 44.88
CA PHE A 261 -32.64 16.10 46.13
C PHE A 261 -32.89 17.07 47.30
N PHE A 262 -31.96 18.04 47.46
CA PHE A 262 -32.09 19.05 48.54
C PHE A 262 -33.27 20.03 48.35
N LEU A 263 -33.74 20.19 47.10
CA LEU A 263 -34.90 21.05 46.84
C LEU A 263 -36.26 20.38 47.05
N HIS A 264 -36.35 19.04 46.93
CA HIS A 264 -37.61 18.33 46.87
C HIS A 264 -37.83 17.29 47.98
N HIS A 265 -36.79 16.92 48.75
CA HIS A 265 -36.84 15.88 49.76
C HIS A 265 -36.32 16.41 51.09
N ASP A 266 -36.96 15.98 52.20
CA ASP A 266 -36.41 16.16 53.52
C ASP A 266 -35.17 15.29 53.69
N PHE A 267 -34.11 15.84 54.31
CA PHE A 267 -32.81 15.18 54.41
C PHE A 267 -32.90 13.96 55.33
N ASP A 268 -32.81 12.77 54.77
CA ASP A 268 -32.60 11.51 55.48
C ASP A 268 -31.38 10.79 54.86
N TRP A 269 -30.43 10.36 55.72
CA TRP A 269 -29.19 9.74 55.31
C TRP A 269 -29.38 8.48 54.43
N ILE A 270 -30.37 7.65 54.75
CA ILE A 270 -30.63 6.39 54.03
C ILE A 270 -31.14 6.69 52.61
N HIS A 271 -32.12 7.55 52.49
CA HIS A 271 -32.65 8.00 51.20
C HIS A 271 -31.61 8.77 50.37
N PHE A 272 -30.80 9.61 51.02
CA PHE A 272 -29.73 10.33 50.34
C PHE A 272 -28.67 9.40 49.76
N ILE A 273 -28.20 8.39 50.51
CA ILE A 273 -27.23 7.42 50.04
C ILE A 273 -27.79 6.61 48.85
N SER A 274 -29.01 6.11 48.95
CA SER A 274 -29.66 5.38 47.84
C SER A 274 -29.76 6.26 46.59
N TYR A 275 -30.20 7.53 46.74
CA TYR A 275 -30.33 8.47 45.65
C TYR A 275 -28.98 8.82 44.99
N ILE A 276 -27.92 8.95 45.78
CA ILE A 276 -26.55 9.16 45.28
C ILE A 276 -26.05 7.94 44.49
N LEU A 277 -26.28 6.72 45.02
CA LEU A 277 -25.88 5.48 44.32
C LEU A 277 -26.58 5.36 42.97
N GLN A 278 -27.89 5.61 42.91
CA GLN A 278 -28.63 5.65 41.64
C GLN A 278 -28.06 6.73 40.68
N THR A 279 -27.76 7.91 41.22
CA THR A 279 -27.17 9.01 40.42
C THR A 279 -25.81 8.63 39.84
N VAL A 280 -24.97 7.96 40.62
CA VAL A 280 -23.69 7.45 40.16
C VAL A 280 -23.89 6.40 39.06
N MET A 281 -24.86 5.49 39.21
CA MET A 281 -25.18 4.50 38.17
C MET A 281 -25.62 5.17 36.85
N ILE A 282 -26.44 6.22 36.90
CA ILE A 282 -26.81 7.01 35.71
C ILE A 282 -25.59 7.66 35.07
N ALA A 283 -24.73 8.26 35.88
CA ALA A 283 -23.50 8.90 35.39
C ALA A 283 -22.54 7.89 34.72
N VAL A 284 -22.41 6.70 35.31
CA VAL A 284 -21.63 5.60 34.73
C VAL A 284 -22.25 5.12 33.39
N THR A 285 -23.57 4.93 33.37
CA THR A 285 -24.28 4.56 32.13
C THR A 285 -24.02 5.56 31.03
N LEU A 286 -24.05 6.86 31.33
CA LEU A 286 -23.79 7.91 30.37
C LEU A 286 -22.32 7.88 29.84
N ILE A 287 -21.36 7.63 30.74
CA ILE A 287 -19.95 7.52 30.32
C ILE A 287 -19.78 6.33 29.38
N VAL A 288 -20.35 5.17 29.71
CA VAL A 288 -20.29 3.95 28.88
C VAL A 288 -20.95 4.18 27.53
N VAL A 289 -22.07 4.87 27.48
CA VAL A 289 -22.79 5.20 26.24
C VAL A 289 -21.99 6.12 25.34
N ALA A 290 -21.32 7.10 25.94
CA ALA A 290 -20.66 8.15 25.16
C ALA A 290 -19.34 7.71 24.50
N VAL A 291 -18.62 6.74 25.08
CA VAL A 291 -17.29 6.36 24.60
C VAL A 291 -17.36 5.34 23.45
N PRO A 292 -16.75 5.66 22.29
CA PRO A 292 -16.83 4.81 21.11
C PRO A 292 -15.79 3.67 21.14
N GLU A 293 -16.05 2.59 21.87
CA GLU A 293 -15.13 1.46 22.04
C GLU A 293 -14.86 0.69 20.73
N GLY A 294 -15.82 0.63 19.82
CA GLY A 294 -15.66 -0.02 18.50
C GLY A 294 -14.72 0.69 17.54
N LEU A 295 -14.32 1.93 17.84
CA LEU A 295 -13.58 2.76 16.89
C LEU A 295 -12.17 2.27 16.56
N PRO A 296 -11.27 1.96 17.51
CA PRO A 296 -9.93 1.43 17.22
C PRO A 296 -10.01 0.11 16.46
N MET A 297 -10.95 -0.76 16.84
CA MET A 297 -11.15 -2.05 16.20
C MET A 297 -11.67 -1.90 14.75
N ALA A 298 -12.61 -0.97 14.50
CA ALA A 298 -13.11 -0.68 13.16
C ALA A 298 -11.98 -0.28 12.21
N VAL A 299 -11.04 0.53 12.68
CA VAL A 299 -9.88 0.97 11.91
C VAL A 299 -8.96 -0.19 11.60
N THR A 300 -8.57 -0.97 12.61
CA THR A 300 -7.68 -2.11 12.45
C THR A 300 -8.26 -3.15 11.47
N LEU A 301 -9.54 -3.50 11.62
CA LEU A 301 -10.24 -4.39 10.69
C LEU A 301 -10.33 -3.80 9.28
N SER A 302 -10.64 -2.52 9.16
CA SER A 302 -10.75 -1.85 7.86
C SER A 302 -9.41 -1.84 7.13
N LEU A 303 -8.31 -1.60 7.84
CA LEU A 303 -6.93 -1.68 7.32
C LEU A 303 -6.61 -3.12 6.87
N ALA A 304 -6.85 -4.12 7.72
CA ALA A 304 -6.58 -5.52 7.41
C ALA A 304 -7.37 -6.00 6.17
N TYR A 305 -8.66 -5.66 6.07
CA TYR A 305 -9.46 -5.97 4.89
C TYR A 305 -8.98 -5.25 3.63
N SER A 306 -8.58 -3.98 3.75
CA SER A 306 -8.08 -3.21 2.63
C SER A 306 -6.76 -3.76 2.10
N MET A 307 -5.81 -4.10 2.99
CA MET A 307 -4.54 -4.73 2.62
C MET A 307 -4.74 -6.06 1.87
N ARG A 308 -5.58 -6.96 2.42
CA ARG A 308 -5.88 -8.24 1.76
C ARG A 308 -6.49 -8.07 0.36
N ARG A 309 -7.31 -7.04 0.18
CA ARG A 309 -7.91 -6.74 -1.11
C ARG A 309 -6.96 -6.02 -2.04
N MET A 310 -6.09 -5.15 -1.53
CA MET A 310 -5.01 -4.52 -2.29
C MET A 310 -4.06 -5.58 -2.84
N LEU A 311 -3.71 -6.60 -2.06
CA LEU A 311 -2.91 -7.73 -2.54
C LEU A 311 -3.59 -8.45 -3.72
N LYS A 312 -4.92 -8.66 -3.68
CA LYS A 312 -5.67 -9.25 -4.80
C LYS A 312 -5.71 -8.37 -6.05
N THR A 313 -5.35 -7.11 -5.94
CA THR A 313 -5.23 -6.15 -7.04
C THR A 313 -3.78 -5.77 -7.31
N ASN A 314 -2.86 -6.72 -7.05
CA ASN A 314 -1.42 -6.64 -7.30
C ASN A 314 -0.69 -5.55 -6.52
N ASN A 315 -1.20 -5.15 -5.35
CA ASN A 315 -0.57 -4.20 -4.45
C ASN A 315 -0.20 -4.90 -3.14
N LEU A 316 1.07 -5.26 -2.97
CA LEU A 316 1.59 -5.83 -1.73
C LEU A 316 1.95 -4.68 -0.78
N VAL A 317 1.14 -4.51 0.25
CA VAL A 317 1.37 -3.48 1.27
C VAL A 317 2.36 -4.01 2.31
N ARG A 318 3.47 -3.32 2.47
CA ARG A 318 4.53 -3.66 3.44
C ARG A 318 4.35 -2.91 4.77
N LYS A 319 3.85 -1.67 4.72
CA LYS A 319 3.59 -0.85 5.91
C LYS A 319 2.13 -0.40 5.99
N LEU A 320 1.51 -0.60 7.14
CA LEU A 320 0.09 -0.36 7.40
C LEU A 320 -0.38 1.06 7.03
N HIS A 321 0.41 2.06 7.41
CA HIS A 321 0.06 3.47 7.19
C HIS A 321 -0.03 3.85 5.71
N ALA A 322 0.65 3.10 4.84
CA ALA A 322 0.65 3.37 3.40
C ALA A 322 -0.75 3.24 2.78
N CYS A 323 -1.59 2.30 3.26
CA CYS A 323 -2.97 2.15 2.77
C CYS A 323 -3.80 3.42 2.95
N GLU A 324 -3.68 4.06 4.10
CA GLU A 324 -4.40 5.30 4.41
C GLU A 324 -3.81 6.49 3.64
N THR A 325 -2.48 6.61 3.72
CA THR A 325 -1.74 7.74 3.14
C THR A 325 -1.90 7.78 1.63
N MET A 326 -1.96 6.61 0.97
CA MET A 326 -2.21 6.51 -0.47
C MET A 326 -3.54 7.15 -0.88
N GLY A 327 -4.57 7.03 -0.04
CA GLY A 327 -5.86 7.70 -0.26
C GLY A 327 -5.82 9.23 -0.17
N ALA A 328 -4.82 9.79 0.49
CA ALA A 328 -4.61 11.23 0.63
C ALA A 328 -3.61 11.81 -0.38
N THR A 329 -3.02 10.98 -1.25
CA THR A 329 -2.01 11.38 -2.23
C THR A 329 -2.51 12.51 -3.12
N THR A 330 -1.69 13.57 -3.23
CA THR A 330 -1.94 14.74 -4.08
C THR A 330 -1.00 14.80 -5.28
N VAL A 331 0.20 14.19 -5.16
CA VAL A 331 1.23 14.16 -6.21
C VAL A 331 1.81 12.76 -6.30
N ILE A 332 1.95 12.23 -7.51
CA ILE A 332 2.70 11.01 -7.81
C ILE A 332 3.91 11.41 -8.63
N CYS A 333 5.13 11.18 -8.09
CA CYS A 333 6.38 11.30 -8.81
C CYS A 333 6.75 9.91 -9.33
N THR A 334 6.80 9.74 -10.65
CA THR A 334 7.04 8.45 -11.29
C THR A 334 8.34 8.45 -12.06
N ASP A 335 9.10 7.36 -11.96
CA ASP A 335 10.15 7.09 -12.93
C ASP A 335 9.54 6.69 -14.28
N LYS A 336 10.32 6.82 -15.34
CA LYS A 336 9.91 6.42 -16.70
C LYS A 336 10.10 4.91 -16.89
N THR A 337 11.34 4.46 -16.72
CA THR A 337 11.78 3.10 -17.06
C THR A 337 11.14 2.08 -16.12
N GLY A 338 10.65 0.96 -16.67
CA GLY A 338 10.03 -0.10 -15.87
C GLY A 338 8.67 0.23 -15.27
N THR A 339 8.33 1.52 -15.11
CA THR A 339 7.06 1.99 -14.55
C THR A 339 6.08 2.45 -15.63
N LEU A 340 6.45 3.46 -16.42
CA LEU A 340 5.62 3.96 -17.52
C LEU A 340 5.85 3.17 -18.81
N THR A 341 7.06 2.62 -18.97
CA THR A 341 7.47 1.83 -20.13
C THR A 341 7.65 0.36 -19.74
N GLN A 342 7.80 -0.50 -20.76
CA GLN A 342 7.89 -1.95 -20.56
C GLN A 342 9.26 -2.41 -20.03
N ASN A 343 10.27 -1.53 -20.01
CA ASN A 343 11.68 -1.84 -19.76
C ASN A 343 12.22 -2.93 -20.71
N GLN A 344 11.72 -2.92 -21.93
CA GLN A 344 12.10 -3.86 -22.97
C GLN A 344 12.27 -3.10 -24.28
N MET A 345 13.52 -2.98 -24.75
CA MET A 345 13.79 -2.36 -26.05
C MET A 345 13.13 -3.19 -27.15
N GLN A 346 12.45 -2.51 -28.07
CA GLN A 346 11.77 -3.10 -29.21
C GLN A 346 12.03 -2.28 -30.46
N VAL A 347 12.12 -2.95 -31.61
CA VAL A 347 12.14 -2.27 -32.90
C VAL A 347 10.76 -1.67 -33.15
N SER A 348 10.75 -0.35 -33.26
CA SER A 348 9.51 0.42 -33.48
C SER A 348 9.24 0.62 -34.95
N ASP A 349 10.28 0.84 -35.73
CA ASP A 349 10.17 1.05 -37.18
C ASP A 349 11.47 0.69 -37.88
N VAL A 350 11.39 0.31 -39.17
CA VAL A 350 12.54 0.00 -40.03
C VAL A 350 12.34 0.72 -41.34
N PHE A 351 13.24 1.67 -41.63
CA PHE A 351 13.25 2.39 -42.89
C PHE A 351 14.27 1.76 -43.82
N PHE A 352 13.81 1.19 -44.95
CA PHE A 352 14.64 0.60 -45.99
C PHE A 352 14.94 1.63 -47.06
N PHE A 353 16.23 1.78 -47.44
CA PHE A 353 16.60 2.66 -48.53
C PHE A 353 16.30 2.04 -49.90
N GLN A 354 16.26 0.71 -49.97
CA GLN A 354 15.83 -0.07 -51.11
C GLN A 354 14.86 -1.16 -50.65
N GLU A 355 13.67 -1.20 -51.23
CA GLU A 355 12.63 -2.16 -50.88
C GLU A 355 12.67 -3.40 -51.78
N ASP A 356 13.79 -4.08 -51.82
CA ASP A 356 13.92 -5.34 -52.53
C ASP A 356 14.16 -6.52 -51.53
N GLU A 357 13.75 -7.72 -51.90
CA GLU A 357 13.83 -8.91 -51.05
C GLU A 357 15.31 -9.28 -50.76
N SER A 358 16.25 -9.02 -51.66
CA SER A 358 17.69 -9.27 -51.44
C SER A 358 18.26 -8.33 -50.35
N CYS A 359 17.84 -7.06 -50.33
CA CYS A 359 18.24 -6.11 -49.30
C CYS A 359 17.71 -6.50 -47.92
N ARG A 360 16.47 -6.99 -47.83
CA ARG A 360 15.88 -7.50 -46.56
C ARG A 360 16.67 -8.69 -46.00
N GLN A 361 17.03 -9.62 -46.85
CA GLN A 361 17.86 -10.78 -46.49
C GLN A 361 19.21 -10.35 -45.91
N LEU A 362 19.88 -9.38 -46.53
CA LEU A 362 21.18 -8.83 -46.07
C LEU A 362 21.02 -8.14 -44.69
N ILE A 363 19.92 -7.47 -44.46
CA ILE A 363 19.64 -6.86 -43.11
C ILE A 363 19.43 -7.93 -42.06
N TYR A 364 18.67 -8.99 -42.38
CA TYR A 364 18.39 -10.09 -41.43
C TYR A 364 19.71 -10.81 -41.07
N GLU A 365 20.54 -11.09 -42.04
CA GLU A 365 21.86 -11.69 -41.86
C GLU A 365 22.77 -10.76 -41.05
N ASN A 366 22.86 -9.47 -41.41
CA ASN A 366 23.63 -8.48 -40.65
C ASN A 366 23.23 -8.44 -39.18
N ILE A 367 21.89 -8.38 -38.87
CA ILE A 367 21.40 -8.39 -37.51
C ILE A 367 21.81 -9.69 -36.80
N ALA A 368 21.71 -10.83 -37.47
CA ALA A 368 21.99 -12.13 -36.87
C ALA A 368 23.46 -12.34 -36.54
N VAL A 369 24.36 -12.06 -37.51
CA VAL A 369 25.79 -12.38 -37.38
C VAL A 369 26.60 -11.27 -36.71
N ASN A 370 26.19 -10.01 -36.90
CA ASN A 370 26.86 -8.84 -36.34
C ASN A 370 26.23 -8.46 -35.00
N SER A 371 26.10 -9.42 -34.05
CA SER A 371 25.47 -9.24 -32.74
C SER A 371 26.07 -10.18 -31.70
N THR A 372 26.31 -9.66 -30.51
CA THR A 372 26.77 -10.40 -29.33
C THR A 372 25.64 -10.90 -28.43
N ALA A 373 24.41 -10.42 -28.62
CA ALA A 373 23.27 -10.84 -27.86
C ALA A 373 22.73 -12.23 -28.25
N VAL A 374 22.03 -12.91 -27.36
CA VAL A 374 21.40 -14.21 -27.57
C VAL A 374 19.97 -14.17 -26.98
N LEU A 375 19.03 -14.89 -27.60
CA LEU A 375 17.69 -15.06 -27.07
C LEU A 375 17.59 -16.40 -26.32
N ASP A 376 17.12 -16.33 -25.09
CA ASP A 376 16.61 -17.50 -24.37
C ASP A 376 15.12 -17.66 -24.68
N VAL A 377 14.81 -18.69 -25.45
CA VAL A 377 13.44 -19.07 -25.88
C VAL A 377 12.85 -20.21 -25.06
N SER A 378 13.36 -20.46 -23.86
CA SER A 378 12.80 -21.49 -22.95
C SER A 378 11.32 -21.24 -22.67
N ASP A 379 10.90 -19.98 -22.63
CA ASP A 379 9.49 -19.57 -22.66
C ASP A 379 9.15 -19.03 -24.06
N GLN A 380 8.47 -19.83 -24.87
CA GLN A 380 8.04 -19.47 -26.23
C GLN A 380 7.15 -18.22 -26.29
N THR A 381 6.52 -17.84 -25.18
CA THR A 381 5.62 -16.68 -25.11
C THR A 381 6.33 -15.38 -24.81
N LYS A 382 7.55 -15.44 -24.21
CA LYS A 382 8.35 -14.27 -23.84
C LYS A 382 9.85 -14.60 -23.97
N PRO A 383 10.46 -14.44 -25.15
CA PRO A 383 11.89 -14.62 -25.31
C PRO A 383 12.66 -13.63 -24.42
N HIS A 384 13.64 -14.13 -23.67
CA HIS A 384 14.47 -13.32 -22.78
C HIS A 384 15.80 -12.99 -23.47
N VAL A 385 16.21 -11.71 -23.44
CA VAL A 385 17.46 -11.26 -24.02
C VAL A 385 18.61 -11.48 -23.06
N LEU A 386 19.65 -12.16 -23.51
CA LEU A 386 20.93 -12.27 -22.81
C LEU A 386 21.97 -11.43 -23.58
N GLY A 387 22.51 -10.39 -22.94
CA GLY A 387 23.49 -9.48 -23.53
C GLY A 387 22.95 -8.06 -23.72
N ASN A 388 23.44 -7.36 -24.79
CA ASN A 388 23.08 -5.97 -25.02
C ASN A 388 21.58 -5.80 -25.36
N PRO A 389 20.79 -4.96 -24.60
CA PRO A 389 19.37 -4.80 -24.85
C PRO A 389 19.01 -4.25 -26.24
N THR A 390 19.86 -3.41 -26.84
CA THR A 390 19.65 -2.85 -28.18
C THR A 390 19.78 -3.92 -29.25
N GLU A 391 20.81 -4.79 -29.14
CA GLU A 391 20.98 -5.95 -30.02
C GLU A 391 19.87 -6.98 -29.80
N GLY A 392 19.50 -7.21 -28.56
CA GLY A 392 18.37 -8.09 -28.20
C GLY A 392 17.07 -7.66 -28.85
N ALA A 393 16.78 -6.35 -28.92
CA ALA A 393 15.61 -5.81 -29.62
C ALA A 393 15.58 -6.21 -31.10
N LEU A 394 16.72 -6.19 -31.75
CA LEU A 394 16.84 -6.62 -33.15
C LEU A 394 16.60 -8.13 -33.32
N LEU A 395 17.14 -8.97 -32.43
CA LEU A 395 16.90 -10.41 -32.45
C LEU A 395 15.43 -10.77 -32.15
N ILE A 396 14.79 -10.08 -31.20
CA ILE A 396 13.35 -10.20 -30.94
C ILE A 396 12.55 -9.85 -32.20
N TRP A 397 12.95 -8.77 -32.89
CA TRP A 397 12.30 -8.36 -34.14
C TRP A 397 12.41 -9.45 -35.21
N LEU A 398 13.56 -10.07 -35.40
CA LEU A 398 13.72 -11.23 -36.30
C LEU A 398 12.79 -12.38 -35.88
N HIS A 399 12.76 -12.68 -34.61
CA HIS A 399 11.86 -13.74 -34.08
C HIS A 399 10.38 -13.44 -34.37
N THR A 400 9.95 -12.18 -34.25
CA THR A 400 8.57 -11.78 -34.58
C THR A 400 8.24 -11.86 -36.08
N GLN A 401 9.26 -11.75 -36.93
CA GLN A 401 9.15 -11.97 -38.39
C GLN A 401 9.25 -13.46 -38.75
N HIS A 402 9.28 -14.36 -37.76
CA HIS A 402 9.49 -15.81 -37.94
C HIS A 402 10.80 -16.19 -38.60
N ILE A 403 11.84 -15.40 -38.37
CA ILE A 403 13.19 -15.62 -38.90
C ILE A 403 14.06 -16.16 -37.76
N ASP A 404 14.62 -17.34 -38.00
CA ASP A 404 15.55 -17.99 -37.08
C ASP A 404 16.96 -17.45 -37.30
N TYR A 405 17.42 -16.59 -36.38
CA TYR A 405 18.75 -15.97 -36.46
C TYR A 405 19.90 -16.99 -36.25
N ASP A 406 19.65 -18.11 -35.52
CA ASP A 406 20.64 -19.15 -35.30
C ASP A 406 20.98 -19.90 -36.60
N THR A 407 20.04 -19.99 -37.53
CA THR A 407 20.29 -20.54 -38.86
C THR A 407 21.34 -19.73 -39.58
N PHE A 408 21.28 -18.38 -39.57
CA PHE A 408 22.29 -17.53 -40.15
C PHE A 408 23.66 -17.69 -39.45
N ARG A 409 23.68 -17.74 -38.12
CA ARG A 409 24.94 -17.93 -37.37
C ARG A 409 25.60 -19.28 -37.60
N THR A 410 24.83 -20.33 -37.84
CA THR A 410 25.36 -21.67 -38.08
C THR A 410 25.80 -21.89 -39.52
N GLN A 411 25.16 -21.21 -40.48
CA GLN A 411 25.48 -21.33 -41.91
C GLN A 411 26.65 -20.42 -42.37
N THR A 412 26.94 -19.37 -41.58
CA THR A 412 27.89 -18.33 -41.92
C THR A 412 29.12 -18.40 -41.00
N MET A 413 30.30 -18.46 -41.56
CA MET A 413 31.55 -18.46 -40.79
C MET A 413 32.06 -17.02 -40.62
N VAL A 414 32.20 -16.56 -39.39
CA VAL A 414 32.80 -15.28 -39.05
C VAL A 414 34.31 -15.38 -39.25
N VAL A 415 34.87 -14.51 -40.09
CA VAL A 415 36.28 -14.41 -40.39
C VAL A 415 36.98 -13.40 -39.49
N GLU A 416 36.37 -12.23 -39.30
CA GLU A 416 36.92 -11.15 -38.51
C GLU A 416 35.79 -10.31 -37.87
N GLU A 417 36.02 -9.80 -36.68
CA GLU A 417 35.05 -8.97 -35.96
C GLU A 417 35.72 -7.72 -35.39
N LEU A 418 35.07 -6.58 -35.58
CA LEU A 418 35.39 -5.31 -34.92
C LEU A 418 34.33 -4.98 -33.93
N PRO A 419 34.52 -5.22 -32.61
CA PRO A 419 33.53 -4.98 -31.59
C PRO A 419 33.11 -3.52 -31.51
N PHE A 420 31.89 -3.25 -30.96
CA PHE A 420 31.41 -1.89 -30.71
C PHE A 420 32.36 -1.12 -29.79
N SER A 421 32.60 0.14 -30.10
CA SER A 421 33.26 1.08 -29.20
C SER A 421 32.52 2.43 -29.19
N THR A 422 32.51 3.09 -28.02
CA THR A 422 31.88 4.41 -27.85
C THR A 422 32.55 5.52 -28.65
N GLU A 423 33.82 5.34 -29.03
CA GLU A 423 34.56 6.28 -29.85
C GLU A 423 34.18 6.14 -31.32
N ARG A 424 34.15 4.90 -31.84
CA ARG A 424 33.78 4.59 -33.24
C ARG A 424 32.29 4.65 -33.48
N LYS A 425 31.49 4.38 -32.49
CA LYS A 425 29.99 4.28 -32.50
C LYS A 425 29.48 3.30 -33.57
N MET A 426 30.26 2.31 -33.91
CA MET A 426 29.91 1.25 -34.86
C MET A 426 30.57 -0.07 -34.50
N MET A 427 30.04 -1.15 -35.04
CA MET A 427 30.51 -2.52 -35.01
C MET A 427 30.54 -3.08 -36.43
N ALA A 428 31.50 -3.93 -36.75
CA ALA A 428 31.60 -4.56 -38.05
C ALA A 428 32.00 -6.03 -37.93
N THR A 429 31.46 -6.87 -38.83
CA THR A 429 31.75 -8.32 -38.86
C THR A 429 31.93 -8.77 -40.30
N VAL A 430 33.03 -9.47 -40.58
CA VAL A 430 33.32 -10.07 -41.87
C VAL A 430 32.93 -11.54 -41.83
N VAL A 431 32.13 -11.95 -42.79
CA VAL A 431 31.62 -13.33 -42.87
C VAL A 431 31.92 -13.94 -44.27
N THR A 432 31.99 -15.26 -44.30
CA THR A 432 32.18 -16.01 -45.57
C THR A 432 30.84 -16.21 -46.26
N HIS A 433 30.72 -15.84 -47.53
CA HIS A 433 29.52 -16.06 -48.34
C HIS A 433 29.90 -16.70 -49.67
N GLY A 434 29.94 -18.02 -49.74
CA GLY A 434 30.49 -18.79 -50.88
C GLY A 434 31.98 -18.57 -51.04
N ASP A 435 32.41 -18.14 -52.25
CA ASP A 435 33.80 -17.82 -52.55
C ASP A 435 34.21 -16.40 -52.21
N ASN A 436 33.26 -15.55 -51.73
CA ASN A 436 33.51 -14.13 -51.38
C ASN A 436 33.34 -13.92 -49.86
N HIS A 437 33.85 -12.77 -49.40
CA HIS A 437 33.55 -12.28 -48.04
C HIS A 437 32.52 -11.15 -48.10
N VAL A 438 31.71 -11.04 -47.08
CA VAL A 438 30.77 -9.91 -46.90
C VAL A 438 31.09 -9.23 -45.58
N LEU A 439 31.33 -7.94 -45.68
CA LEU A 439 31.49 -7.05 -44.53
C LEU A 439 30.13 -6.50 -44.16
N TYR A 440 29.70 -6.74 -42.94
CA TYR A 440 28.51 -6.15 -42.34
C TYR A 440 28.90 -5.08 -41.33
N VAL A 441 28.27 -3.91 -41.41
CA VAL A 441 28.50 -2.78 -40.50
C VAL A 441 27.18 -2.35 -39.91
N LYS A 442 27.15 -2.13 -38.58
CA LYS A 442 26.04 -1.47 -37.87
C LYS A 442 26.59 -0.41 -36.94
N GLY A 443 25.83 0.69 -36.74
CA GLY A 443 26.26 1.78 -35.85
C GLY A 443 25.36 2.99 -35.89
N ALA A 444 25.85 4.13 -35.40
CA ALA A 444 25.16 5.39 -35.53
C ALA A 444 24.94 5.69 -37.05
N PRO A 445 23.69 5.95 -37.47
CA PRO A 445 23.33 6.07 -38.87
C PRO A 445 24.19 7.11 -39.61
N GLU A 446 24.50 8.23 -38.97
CA GLU A 446 25.31 9.31 -39.52
C GLU A 446 26.70 8.82 -39.85
N ILE A 447 27.32 8.08 -38.91
CA ILE A 447 28.71 7.58 -39.06
C ILE A 447 28.78 6.44 -40.05
N VAL A 448 27.77 5.55 -40.08
CA VAL A 448 27.74 4.45 -41.07
C VAL A 448 27.51 5.00 -42.48
N PHE A 449 26.62 6.00 -42.62
CA PHE A 449 26.29 6.61 -43.89
C PHE A 449 27.46 7.42 -44.50
N GLU A 450 28.26 8.10 -43.66
CA GLU A 450 29.48 8.81 -44.11
C GLU A 450 30.49 7.88 -44.79
N ARG A 451 30.45 6.57 -44.45
CA ARG A 451 31.34 5.54 -45.05
C ARG A 451 30.72 4.83 -46.25
N CYS A 452 29.54 5.25 -46.68
CA CYS A 452 28.87 4.67 -47.84
C CYS A 452 29.13 5.48 -49.12
N VAL A 453 28.98 4.84 -50.27
CA VAL A 453 29.02 5.54 -51.57
C VAL A 453 27.79 6.42 -51.67
N ASN A 454 27.99 7.73 -51.56
CA ASN A 454 26.92 8.72 -51.53
C ASN A 454 27.13 9.72 -52.70
N ASP A 455 26.70 9.35 -53.90
CA ASP A 455 26.72 10.26 -55.06
C ASP A 455 25.38 11.05 -55.20
N ASP A 456 24.38 10.79 -54.28
CA ASP A 456 23.03 11.36 -54.40
C ASP A 456 22.68 12.26 -53.22
N LEU A 457 22.58 13.56 -53.49
CA LEU A 457 22.09 14.55 -52.54
C LEU A 457 20.71 14.19 -51.95
N GLN A 458 19.85 13.52 -52.73
CA GLN A 458 18.52 13.11 -52.32
C GLN A 458 18.56 12.03 -51.22
N ALA A 459 19.52 11.12 -51.26
CA ALA A 459 19.75 10.10 -50.22
C ALA A 459 20.15 10.72 -48.89
N THR A 460 20.96 11.76 -48.88
CA THR A 460 21.38 12.51 -47.69
C THR A 460 20.21 13.28 -47.06
N GLU A 461 19.39 13.94 -47.90
CA GLU A 461 18.17 14.64 -47.41
C GLU A 461 17.15 13.65 -46.80
N THR A 462 16.97 12.48 -47.43
CA THR A 462 16.09 11.43 -46.96
C THR A 462 16.55 10.89 -45.61
N LEU A 463 17.85 10.62 -45.43
CA LEU A 463 18.46 10.19 -44.19
C LEU A 463 18.19 11.22 -43.08
N GLN A 464 18.51 12.49 -43.31
CA GLN A 464 18.34 13.57 -42.34
C GLN A 464 16.87 13.76 -41.93
N HIS A 465 15.96 13.72 -42.90
CA HIS A 465 14.53 13.81 -42.64
C HIS A 465 14.03 12.66 -41.76
N GLN A 466 14.42 11.41 -42.10
CA GLN A 466 13.98 10.24 -41.33
C GLN A 466 14.59 10.21 -39.92
N LEU A 467 15.90 10.59 -39.81
CA LEU A 467 16.53 10.72 -38.49
C LEU A 467 15.86 11.79 -37.60
N THR A 468 15.47 12.92 -38.21
CA THR A 468 14.73 13.98 -37.48
C THR A 468 13.41 13.44 -36.92
N ILE A 469 12.63 12.70 -37.71
CA ILE A 469 11.37 12.07 -37.29
C ILE A 469 11.63 11.15 -36.11
N TYR A 470 12.62 10.26 -36.18
CA TYR A 470 12.91 9.32 -35.10
C TYR A 470 13.48 10.00 -33.85
N GLN A 471 14.28 11.05 -33.99
CA GLN A 471 14.83 11.85 -32.90
C GLN A 471 13.73 12.66 -32.18
N GLU A 472 12.76 13.21 -32.93
CA GLU A 472 11.59 13.88 -32.35
C GLU A 472 10.73 12.92 -31.55
N GLN A 473 10.67 11.64 -31.94
CA GLN A 473 9.99 10.56 -31.22
C GLN A 473 10.89 9.90 -30.15
N ALA A 474 12.10 10.45 -29.94
CA ALA A 474 13.05 9.99 -28.95
C ALA A 474 13.46 8.52 -29.08
N MET A 475 13.46 7.99 -30.29
CA MET A 475 13.90 6.64 -30.62
C MET A 475 15.43 6.57 -30.77
N ARG A 476 16.01 5.44 -30.41
CA ARG A 476 17.39 5.12 -30.74
C ARG A 476 17.44 4.61 -32.17
N THR A 477 18.40 5.10 -32.94
CA THR A 477 18.55 4.70 -34.34
C THR A 477 19.86 3.94 -34.56
N LEU A 478 19.79 2.88 -35.38
CA LEU A 478 20.93 2.13 -35.87
C LEU A 478 20.89 2.11 -37.40
N GLY A 479 21.99 2.49 -38.02
CA GLY A 479 22.21 2.33 -39.46
C GLY A 479 22.89 1.00 -39.77
N PHE A 480 22.51 0.39 -40.90
CA PHE A 480 23.05 -0.87 -41.39
C PHE A 480 23.61 -0.67 -42.80
N ALA A 481 24.81 -1.20 -43.02
CA ALA A 481 25.48 -1.18 -44.32
C ALA A 481 26.22 -2.49 -44.57
N TYR A 482 26.56 -2.77 -45.80
CA TYR A 482 27.35 -3.93 -46.20
C TYR A 482 28.29 -3.60 -47.37
N LYS A 483 29.27 -4.49 -47.57
CA LYS A 483 30.10 -4.52 -48.76
C LYS A 483 30.52 -5.96 -49.09
N VAL A 484 30.50 -6.33 -50.40
CA VAL A 484 31.07 -7.59 -50.87
C VAL A 484 32.54 -7.40 -51.09
N LEU A 485 33.37 -8.21 -50.43
CA LEU A 485 34.82 -8.13 -50.47
C LEU A 485 35.38 -9.28 -51.29
N SER A 486 36.47 -9.03 -51.98
CA SER A 486 37.31 -10.14 -52.52
C SER A 486 38.05 -10.82 -51.34
N PRO A 487 38.40 -12.13 -51.45
CA PRO A 487 39.06 -12.87 -50.37
C PRO A 487 40.43 -12.30 -49.93
N GLU A 488 41.05 -11.47 -50.70
CA GLU A 488 42.34 -10.83 -50.40
C GLU A 488 42.20 -9.39 -49.85
N GLU A 489 40.96 -8.84 -49.78
CA GLU A 489 40.71 -7.46 -49.37
C GLU A 489 40.72 -7.35 -47.86
N VAL A 490 41.67 -6.57 -47.31
CA VAL A 490 41.75 -6.31 -45.84
C VAL A 490 40.91 -5.10 -45.50
N CYS A 491 39.97 -5.28 -44.59
CA CYS A 491 39.04 -4.21 -44.21
C CYS A 491 39.21 -3.72 -42.78
N ILE A 492 39.85 -4.47 -41.89
CA ILE A 492 40.15 -4.09 -40.52
C ILE A 492 41.66 -4.08 -40.29
N VAL A 493 42.22 -2.94 -39.89
CA VAL A 493 43.68 -2.77 -39.63
C VAL A 493 43.82 -2.05 -38.29
N ASP A 494 44.62 -2.58 -37.37
CA ASP A 494 44.86 -2.00 -36.03
C ASP A 494 43.59 -1.64 -35.25
N GLY A 495 42.53 -2.46 -35.42
CA GLY A 495 41.26 -2.24 -34.75
C GLY A 495 40.42 -1.06 -35.29
N GLN A 496 40.69 -0.66 -36.54
CA GLN A 496 39.93 0.35 -37.28
C GLN A 496 39.44 -0.21 -38.62
N LEU A 497 38.24 0.19 -39.02
CA LEU A 497 37.68 -0.10 -40.32
C LEU A 497 38.31 0.85 -41.35
N VAL A 498 38.98 0.29 -42.38
CA VAL A 498 39.72 1.06 -43.41
C VAL A 498 38.97 1.18 -44.74
N VAL A 499 37.75 0.68 -44.81
CA VAL A 499 36.89 0.66 -46.00
C VAL A 499 35.80 1.73 -45.89
N ASP A 500 35.65 2.55 -46.95
CA ASP A 500 34.70 3.69 -46.98
C ASP A 500 33.73 3.64 -48.18
N ASP A 501 33.63 2.53 -48.91
CA ASP A 501 32.72 2.37 -50.06
C ASP A 501 31.59 1.35 -49.77
N LEU A 502 30.95 1.51 -48.64
CA LEU A 502 29.83 0.68 -48.18
C LEU A 502 28.52 1.00 -48.93
N THR A 503 27.60 0.04 -48.96
CA THR A 503 26.23 0.24 -49.42
C THR A 503 25.32 0.34 -48.24
N PHE A 504 24.63 1.48 -48.04
CA PHE A 504 23.71 1.70 -46.96
C PHE A 504 22.39 0.94 -47.20
N LEU A 505 21.89 0.21 -46.20
CA LEU A 505 20.72 -0.66 -46.31
C LEU A 505 19.48 -0.05 -45.66
N SER A 506 19.58 0.29 -44.35
CA SER A 506 18.41 0.69 -43.57
C SER A 506 18.78 1.50 -42.34
N ILE A 507 17.74 2.17 -41.79
CA ILE A 507 17.73 2.72 -40.46
C ILE A 507 16.71 1.93 -39.63
N VAL A 508 17.14 1.39 -38.52
CA VAL A 508 16.26 0.73 -37.54
C VAL A 508 16.06 1.65 -36.34
N ALA A 509 14.79 1.97 -36.02
CA ALA A 509 14.41 2.76 -34.88
C ALA A 509 13.97 1.85 -33.72
N ILE A 510 14.56 2.06 -32.55
CA ILE A 510 14.37 1.22 -31.37
C ILE A 510 13.92 2.10 -30.22
N SER A 511 12.86 1.70 -29.52
CA SER A 511 12.38 2.38 -28.33
C SER A 511 11.96 1.40 -27.26
N ASP A 512 11.83 1.89 -26.04
CA ASP A 512 11.15 1.20 -24.92
C ASP A 512 9.69 1.71 -24.90
N PRO A 513 8.71 0.92 -25.36
CA PRO A 513 7.35 1.39 -25.55
C PRO A 513 6.62 1.66 -24.24
N VAL A 514 5.74 2.65 -24.25
CA VAL A 514 4.81 2.92 -23.16
C VAL A 514 3.90 1.71 -22.95
N ARG A 515 3.65 1.35 -21.70
CA ARG A 515 2.67 0.29 -21.38
C ARG A 515 1.26 0.70 -21.81
N PRO A 516 0.47 -0.20 -22.41
CA PRO A 516 -0.84 0.13 -22.98
C PRO A 516 -1.86 0.69 -21.98
N ASP A 517 -1.74 0.32 -20.69
CA ASP A 517 -2.64 0.73 -19.60
C ASP A 517 -2.30 2.11 -19.01
N VAL A 518 -1.09 2.61 -19.20
CA VAL A 518 -0.58 3.84 -18.57
C VAL A 518 -1.35 5.10 -18.98
N PRO A 519 -1.66 5.36 -20.27
CA PRO A 519 -2.36 6.60 -20.64
C PRO A 519 -3.71 6.74 -19.94
N LEU A 520 -4.48 5.65 -19.86
CA LEU A 520 -5.76 5.64 -19.17
C LEU A 520 -5.60 5.84 -17.66
N ALA A 521 -4.64 5.16 -17.06
CA ALA A 521 -4.38 5.24 -15.62
C ALA A 521 -3.87 6.63 -15.19
N VAL A 522 -3.01 7.27 -15.98
CA VAL A 522 -2.57 8.67 -15.76
C VAL A 522 -3.76 9.61 -15.84
N LYS A 523 -4.62 9.46 -16.84
CA LYS A 523 -5.85 10.25 -16.97
C LYS A 523 -6.76 10.10 -15.76
N GLU A 524 -6.98 8.87 -15.28
CA GLU A 524 -7.78 8.61 -14.08
C GLU A 524 -7.17 9.30 -12.83
N CYS A 525 -5.84 9.33 -12.69
CA CYS A 525 -5.17 10.05 -11.62
C CYS A 525 -5.37 11.57 -11.73
N LEU A 526 -5.22 12.14 -12.93
CA LEU A 526 -5.43 13.57 -13.18
C LEU A 526 -6.90 13.98 -12.93
N ASP A 527 -7.85 13.18 -13.39
CA ASP A 527 -9.29 13.37 -13.14
C ASP A 527 -9.63 13.28 -11.65
N ALA A 528 -8.88 12.45 -10.90
CA ALA A 528 -8.97 12.35 -9.45
C ALA A 528 -8.31 13.51 -8.69
N GLY A 529 -7.79 14.52 -9.41
CA GLY A 529 -7.14 15.70 -8.85
C GLY A 529 -5.72 15.44 -8.34
N ILE A 530 -5.07 14.35 -8.77
CA ILE A 530 -3.71 13.99 -8.42
C ILE A 530 -2.78 14.49 -9.53
N LYS A 531 -1.75 15.25 -9.17
CA LYS A 531 -0.72 15.68 -10.14
C LYS A 531 0.27 14.53 -10.37
N VAL A 532 0.57 14.23 -11.61
CA VAL A 532 1.60 13.26 -12.00
C VAL A 532 2.83 14.04 -12.45
N LYS A 533 4.03 13.59 -12.05
CA LYS A 533 5.33 14.17 -12.44
C LYS A 533 6.27 13.06 -12.88
N ILE A 534 6.94 13.24 -14.01
CA ILE A 534 7.96 12.32 -14.51
C ILE A 534 9.33 12.79 -14.00
N VAL A 535 10.09 11.86 -13.42
CA VAL A 535 11.46 12.14 -12.95
C VAL A 535 12.37 11.02 -13.46
N THR A 536 13.14 11.33 -14.50
CA THR A 536 13.91 10.30 -15.23
C THR A 536 15.35 10.73 -15.51
N GLY A 537 16.24 9.74 -15.62
CA GLY A 537 17.60 9.94 -16.12
C GLY A 537 17.71 10.24 -17.62
N ASP A 538 16.62 10.08 -18.37
CA ASP A 538 16.58 10.28 -19.83
C ASP A 538 16.71 11.74 -20.25
N THR A 539 16.90 11.95 -21.56
CA THR A 539 16.98 13.29 -22.17
C THR A 539 15.64 14.02 -22.09
N PRO A 540 15.63 15.38 -22.13
CA PRO A 540 14.39 16.15 -22.16
C PRO A 540 13.47 15.80 -23.33
N GLY A 541 14.02 15.48 -24.51
CA GLY A 541 13.26 15.06 -25.68
C GLY A 541 12.49 13.76 -25.44
N THR A 542 13.18 12.73 -24.96
CA THR A 542 12.57 11.43 -24.61
C THR A 542 11.50 11.58 -23.54
N ALA A 543 11.79 12.33 -22.47
CA ALA A 543 10.85 12.52 -21.38
C ALA A 543 9.59 13.30 -21.81
N ARG A 544 9.74 14.28 -22.72
CA ARG A 544 8.62 15.05 -23.29
C ARG A 544 7.74 14.17 -24.18
N GLU A 545 8.35 13.35 -25.03
CA GLU A 545 7.61 12.46 -25.92
C GLU A 545 6.79 11.41 -25.15
N ILE A 546 7.41 10.77 -24.14
CA ILE A 546 6.68 9.88 -23.22
C ILE A 546 5.54 10.64 -22.52
N GLY A 547 5.80 11.88 -22.08
CA GLY A 547 4.78 12.75 -21.49
C GLY A 547 3.59 12.99 -22.44
N ARG A 548 3.82 13.15 -23.74
CA ARG A 548 2.75 13.28 -24.77
C ARG A 548 1.95 11.99 -24.92
N GLN A 549 2.64 10.87 -25.05
CA GLN A 549 2.02 9.55 -25.26
C GLN A 549 1.10 9.18 -24.09
N ILE A 550 1.46 9.53 -22.86
CA ILE A 550 0.62 9.27 -21.67
C ILE A 550 -0.41 10.38 -21.38
N GLY A 551 -0.46 11.45 -22.19
CA GLY A 551 -1.40 12.56 -22.02
C GLY A 551 -1.05 13.52 -20.87
N LEU A 552 0.18 13.47 -20.34
CA LEU A 552 0.67 14.40 -19.31
C LEU A 552 1.16 15.72 -19.91
N TRP A 553 1.85 15.66 -21.05
CA TRP A 553 2.34 16.81 -21.78
C TRP A 553 1.35 17.19 -22.88
N THR A 554 0.94 18.44 -22.92
CA THR A 554 -0.06 18.97 -23.85
C THR A 554 0.53 20.14 -24.66
N GLU A 555 -0.19 20.60 -25.71
CA GLU A 555 0.22 21.74 -26.52
C GLU A 555 0.29 23.06 -25.75
N SER A 556 -0.38 23.15 -24.60
CA SER A 556 -0.34 24.32 -23.72
C SER A 556 0.91 24.37 -22.82
N ASP A 557 1.70 23.30 -22.79
CA ASP A 557 2.91 23.21 -21.94
C ASP A 557 4.12 23.79 -22.63
N ASP A 558 4.96 24.45 -21.87
CA ASP A 558 6.17 25.13 -22.32
C ASP A 558 7.41 24.73 -21.48
N GLU A 559 8.54 25.36 -21.73
CA GLU A 559 9.82 25.11 -21.04
C GLU A 559 9.78 25.35 -19.52
N ARG A 560 8.73 25.95 -18.98
CA ARG A 560 8.56 26.11 -17.53
C ARG A 560 8.14 24.81 -16.86
N HIS A 561 7.51 23.90 -17.60
CA HIS A 561 7.00 22.62 -17.12
C HIS A 561 8.04 21.48 -17.16
N ILE A 562 9.21 21.73 -17.76
CA ILE A 562 10.33 20.77 -17.85
C ILE A 562 11.63 21.42 -17.36
N ILE A 563 12.48 20.65 -16.68
CA ILE A 563 13.80 21.10 -16.24
C ILE A 563 14.78 19.93 -16.27
N THR A 564 16.07 20.21 -16.45
CA THR A 564 17.12 19.19 -16.31
C THR A 564 17.55 19.09 -14.83
N GLY A 565 18.04 17.90 -14.40
CA GLY A 565 18.53 17.68 -13.04
C GLY A 565 19.64 18.66 -12.65
N ALA A 566 20.58 18.95 -13.57
CA ALA A 566 21.63 19.95 -13.30
C ALA A 566 21.08 21.35 -13.04
N ALA A 567 20.12 21.80 -13.86
CA ALA A 567 19.46 23.10 -13.65
C ALA A 567 18.59 23.10 -12.37
N PHE A 568 17.90 22.00 -12.07
CA PHE A 568 17.13 21.84 -10.84
C PHE A 568 18.01 21.90 -9.58
N ALA A 569 19.18 21.26 -9.61
CA ALA A 569 20.14 21.28 -8.51
C ALA A 569 20.72 22.67 -8.26
N ALA A 570 20.83 23.50 -9.29
CA ALA A 570 21.37 24.87 -9.22
C ALA A 570 20.36 25.89 -8.62
N LEU A 571 19.06 25.56 -8.59
CA LEU A 571 18.04 26.44 -8.00
C LEU A 571 18.19 26.53 -6.48
N SER A 572 17.92 27.71 -5.93
CA SER A 572 17.74 27.91 -4.47
C SER A 572 16.48 27.18 -3.97
N ASP A 573 16.37 26.96 -2.67
CA ASP A 573 15.19 26.29 -2.11
C ASP A 573 13.90 27.13 -2.25
N GLU A 574 14.01 28.47 -2.34
CA GLU A 574 12.89 29.36 -2.61
C GLU A 574 12.40 29.22 -4.05
N GLU A 575 13.31 29.26 -5.02
CA GLU A 575 12.97 29.05 -6.43
C GLU A 575 12.39 27.66 -6.70
N VAL A 576 12.89 26.63 -6.01
CA VAL A 576 12.33 25.27 -6.09
C VAL A 576 10.88 25.27 -5.59
N ARG A 577 10.58 25.90 -4.44
CA ARG A 577 9.22 25.97 -3.89
C ARG A 577 8.24 26.67 -4.81
N GLU A 578 8.68 27.72 -5.49
CA GLU A 578 7.83 28.45 -6.45
C GLU A 578 7.52 27.63 -7.71
N ARG A 579 8.51 26.92 -8.22
CA ARG A 579 8.40 26.21 -9.51
C ARG A 579 7.89 24.77 -9.41
N VAL A 580 8.14 24.10 -8.27
CA VAL A 580 7.93 22.65 -8.13
C VAL A 580 6.50 22.19 -8.42
N MET A 581 5.50 23.02 -8.16
CA MET A 581 4.09 22.68 -8.41
C MET A 581 3.73 22.69 -9.91
N ASP A 582 4.38 23.54 -10.71
CA ASP A 582 4.13 23.65 -12.15
C ASP A 582 4.99 22.69 -12.96
N LEU A 583 6.15 22.29 -12.45
CA LEU A 583 7.00 21.29 -13.10
C LEU A 583 6.23 19.98 -13.31
N LYS A 584 6.26 19.47 -14.52
CA LYS A 584 5.73 18.15 -14.92
C LYS A 584 6.84 17.11 -15.14
N ILE A 585 8.02 17.55 -15.62
CA ILE A 585 9.11 16.66 -16.01
C ILE A 585 10.44 17.18 -15.44
N ILE A 586 11.21 16.28 -14.80
CA ILE A 586 12.62 16.49 -14.51
C ILE A 586 13.41 15.42 -15.30
N ALA A 587 14.16 15.88 -16.30
CA ALA A 587 14.97 15.04 -17.18
C ALA A 587 16.43 15.02 -16.71
N ARG A 588 17.20 13.96 -17.02
CA ARG A 588 18.56 13.74 -16.53
C ARG A 588 18.68 13.94 -15.01
N ALA A 589 17.67 13.48 -14.28
CA ALA A 589 17.61 13.56 -12.84
C ALA A 589 18.59 12.57 -12.19
N ARG A 590 19.28 13.03 -11.15
CA ARG A 590 20.10 12.19 -10.28
C ARG A 590 19.27 11.74 -9.08
N PRO A 591 19.70 10.74 -8.32
CA PRO A 591 18.98 10.26 -7.12
C PRO A 591 18.66 11.38 -6.12
N MET A 592 19.60 12.28 -5.89
CA MET A 592 19.41 13.40 -4.96
C MET A 592 18.42 14.45 -5.47
N ASP A 593 18.31 14.63 -6.80
CA ASP A 593 17.32 15.53 -7.40
C ASP A 593 15.90 14.98 -7.18
N LYS A 594 15.72 13.64 -7.30
CA LYS A 594 14.46 12.96 -6.97
C LYS A 594 14.07 13.17 -5.50
N LYS A 595 15.00 12.99 -4.57
CA LYS A 595 14.79 13.22 -3.14
C LYS A 595 14.41 14.67 -2.86
N ARG A 596 15.18 15.65 -3.39
CA ARG A 596 14.93 17.09 -3.19
C ARG A 596 13.55 17.52 -3.70
N LEU A 597 13.10 16.99 -4.84
CA LEU A 597 11.76 17.21 -5.36
C LEU A 597 10.69 16.79 -4.35
N VAL A 598 10.83 15.60 -3.78
CA VAL A 598 9.89 15.04 -2.79
C VAL A 598 9.84 15.92 -1.55
N GLU A 599 10.99 16.30 -0.99
CA GLU A 599 11.09 17.15 0.20
C GLU A 599 10.48 18.54 -0.05
N ALA A 600 10.72 19.14 -1.23
CA ALA A 600 10.13 20.41 -1.62
C ALA A 600 8.59 20.33 -1.71
N LEU A 601 8.05 19.32 -2.34
CA LEU A 601 6.59 19.09 -2.43
C LEU A 601 5.97 18.87 -1.04
N GLN A 602 6.64 18.12 -0.17
CA GLN A 602 6.20 17.92 1.22
C GLN A 602 6.19 19.21 2.02
N SER A 603 7.20 20.07 1.84
CA SER A 603 7.26 21.38 2.51
C SER A 603 6.08 22.29 2.14
N LEU A 604 5.50 22.11 0.96
CA LEU A 604 4.28 22.78 0.49
C LEU A 604 2.99 22.10 0.96
N GLY A 605 3.09 21.12 1.85
CA GLY A 605 1.93 20.39 2.40
C GLY A 605 1.34 19.35 1.44
N GLN A 606 2.05 18.99 0.36
CA GLN A 606 1.60 17.94 -0.56
C GLN A 606 1.83 16.55 0.03
N VAL A 607 0.92 15.62 -0.23
CA VAL A 607 1.10 14.20 0.07
C VAL A 607 1.68 13.53 -1.17
N VAL A 608 2.95 13.14 -1.07
CA VAL A 608 3.73 12.66 -2.21
C VAL A 608 3.86 11.15 -2.18
N ALA A 609 3.47 10.50 -3.28
CA ALA A 609 3.83 9.13 -3.60
C ALA A 609 4.96 9.13 -4.63
N VAL A 610 5.90 8.20 -4.50
CA VAL A 610 7.03 8.04 -5.43
C VAL A 610 7.07 6.63 -5.95
N THR A 611 7.23 6.44 -7.26
CA THR A 611 7.50 5.13 -7.84
C THR A 611 8.97 5.00 -8.20
N GLY A 612 9.50 3.79 -8.10
CA GLY A 612 10.86 3.46 -8.54
C GLY A 612 11.11 1.96 -8.54
N ASP A 613 12.09 1.51 -9.33
CA ASP A 613 12.47 0.11 -9.47
C ASP A 613 13.96 -0.12 -9.19
N GLY A 614 14.77 0.94 -9.20
CA GLY A 614 16.22 0.89 -9.03
C GLY A 614 16.72 1.34 -7.66
N THR A 615 17.99 1.03 -7.39
CA THR A 615 18.74 1.55 -6.23
C THR A 615 18.78 3.08 -6.21
N ASN A 616 18.77 3.70 -7.38
CA ASN A 616 18.78 5.15 -7.56
C ASN A 616 17.51 5.84 -6.99
N ASP A 617 16.42 5.09 -6.85
CA ASP A 617 15.14 5.61 -6.37
C ASP A 617 14.99 5.48 -4.85
N ALA A 618 15.77 4.62 -4.21
CA ALA A 618 15.65 4.30 -2.79
C ALA A 618 15.65 5.55 -1.88
N PRO A 619 16.50 6.58 -2.07
CA PRO A 619 16.45 7.79 -1.25
C PRO A 619 15.13 8.54 -1.36
N ALA A 620 14.54 8.60 -2.56
CA ALA A 620 13.25 9.26 -2.79
C ALA A 620 12.08 8.43 -2.26
N LEU A 621 12.11 7.09 -2.44
CA LEU A 621 11.12 6.14 -1.92
C LEU A 621 11.03 6.22 -0.39
N LYS A 622 12.18 6.27 0.30
CA LYS A 622 12.25 6.31 1.77
C LYS A 622 11.72 7.62 2.37
N VAL A 623 11.92 8.75 1.68
CA VAL A 623 11.50 10.08 2.16
C VAL A 623 10.05 10.38 1.78
N ALA A 624 9.50 9.74 0.76
CA ALA A 624 8.12 9.90 0.33
C ALA A 624 7.12 9.60 1.46
N HIS A 625 5.91 10.16 1.36
CA HIS A 625 4.82 9.74 2.25
C HIS A 625 4.36 8.31 1.94
N VAL A 626 4.47 7.88 0.68
CA VAL A 626 4.28 6.50 0.24
C VAL A 626 5.31 6.18 -0.84
N GLY A 627 6.24 5.29 -0.55
CA GLY A 627 7.15 4.70 -1.51
C GLY A 627 6.49 3.51 -2.22
N LEU A 628 6.55 3.47 -3.54
CA LEU A 628 5.95 2.44 -4.40
C LEU A 628 7.06 1.77 -5.22
N SER A 629 7.44 0.54 -4.88
CA SER A 629 8.38 -0.23 -5.71
C SER A 629 7.64 -1.08 -6.75
N MET A 630 8.31 -1.36 -7.86
CA MET A 630 7.83 -2.31 -8.85
C MET A 630 8.15 -3.75 -8.44
N GLY A 631 7.37 -4.71 -8.92
CA GLY A 631 7.55 -6.14 -8.62
C GLY A 631 8.89 -6.68 -9.10
N ASP A 632 9.35 -6.22 -10.28
CA ASP A 632 10.67 -6.55 -10.86
C ASP A 632 11.79 -5.64 -10.36
N GLY A 633 11.47 -4.68 -9.46
CA GLY A 633 12.45 -3.76 -8.89
C GLY A 633 13.49 -4.47 -8.00
N THR A 634 14.62 -3.81 -7.78
CA THR A 634 15.70 -4.30 -6.92
C THR A 634 15.22 -4.48 -5.48
N SER A 635 15.86 -5.38 -4.71
CA SER A 635 15.56 -5.58 -3.29
C SER A 635 15.70 -4.28 -2.49
N VAL A 636 16.66 -3.43 -2.85
CA VAL A 636 16.85 -2.09 -2.24
C VAL A 636 15.64 -1.19 -2.44
N ALA A 637 15.09 -1.13 -3.66
CA ALA A 637 13.91 -0.34 -3.95
C ALA A 637 12.67 -0.89 -3.22
N LYS A 638 12.50 -2.22 -3.19
CA LYS A 638 11.41 -2.88 -2.48
C LYS A 638 11.45 -2.60 -0.98
N GLU A 639 12.62 -2.70 -0.37
CA GLU A 639 12.75 -2.45 1.08
C GLU A 639 12.57 -0.97 1.44
N ALA A 640 13.03 -0.04 0.60
CA ALA A 640 12.80 1.39 0.80
C ALA A 640 11.34 1.79 0.62
N SER A 641 10.51 0.92 0.02
CA SER A 641 9.11 1.19 -0.30
C SER A 641 8.15 0.79 0.82
N ASP A 642 6.94 1.32 0.73
CA ASP A 642 5.81 1.00 1.62
C ASP A 642 4.81 0.05 0.96
N ILE A 643 4.74 0.04 -0.37
CA ILE A 643 3.89 -0.83 -1.19
C ILE A 643 4.70 -1.33 -2.39
N THR A 644 4.61 -2.62 -2.71
CA THR A 644 5.17 -3.20 -3.93
C THR A 644 4.06 -3.49 -4.94
N ILE A 645 4.23 -3.01 -6.17
CA ILE A 645 3.28 -3.20 -7.30
C ILE A 645 3.69 -4.46 -8.06
N ILE A 646 3.03 -5.58 -7.76
CA ILE A 646 3.44 -6.93 -8.21
C ILE A 646 3.42 -7.07 -9.74
N ASP A 647 2.46 -6.43 -10.42
CA ASP A 647 2.26 -6.51 -11.88
C ASP A 647 3.01 -5.41 -12.66
N ASN A 648 3.83 -4.62 -12.00
CA ASN A 648 4.55 -3.48 -12.56
C ASN A 648 3.64 -2.47 -13.31
N SER A 649 2.34 -2.47 -13.04
CA SER A 649 1.35 -1.67 -13.76
C SER A 649 1.04 -0.36 -13.04
N PHE A 650 1.12 0.76 -13.76
CA PHE A 650 0.72 2.07 -13.23
C PHE A 650 -0.78 2.10 -12.87
N SER A 651 -1.62 1.30 -13.54
CA SER A 651 -3.05 1.20 -13.21
C SER A 651 -3.28 0.63 -11.81
N SER A 652 -2.38 -0.22 -11.30
CA SER A 652 -2.43 -0.73 -9.94
C SER A 652 -2.21 0.37 -8.91
N ILE A 653 -1.42 1.41 -9.23
CA ILE A 653 -1.23 2.60 -8.39
C ILE A 653 -2.56 3.37 -8.25
N GLY A 654 -3.27 3.59 -9.37
CA GLY A 654 -4.62 4.18 -9.34
C GLY A 654 -5.59 3.38 -8.47
N ARG A 655 -5.54 2.04 -8.55
CA ARG A 655 -6.32 1.14 -7.69
C ARG A 655 -5.94 1.29 -6.22
N ALA A 656 -4.66 1.44 -5.89
CA ALA A 656 -4.20 1.68 -4.51
C ALA A 656 -4.77 3.00 -3.94
N VAL A 657 -4.79 4.08 -4.74
CA VAL A 657 -5.44 5.34 -4.36
C VAL A 657 -6.94 5.13 -4.10
N MET A 658 -7.64 4.46 -5.01
CA MET A 658 -9.06 4.16 -4.86
C MET A 658 -9.36 3.37 -3.58
N TRP A 659 -8.53 2.38 -3.25
CA TRP A 659 -8.64 1.61 -2.01
C TRP A 659 -8.41 2.48 -0.78
N GLY A 660 -7.37 3.29 -0.76
CA GLY A 660 -7.07 4.19 0.36
C GLY A 660 -8.19 5.21 0.60
N ARG A 661 -8.76 5.81 -0.46
CA ARG A 661 -9.91 6.72 -0.37
C ARG A 661 -11.17 6.00 0.12
N SER A 662 -11.40 4.77 -0.35
CA SER A 662 -12.54 3.95 0.08
C SER A 662 -12.44 3.54 1.54
N LEU A 663 -11.24 3.16 2.01
CA LEU A 663 -10.93 2.87 3.41
C LEU A 663 -11.32 4.04 4.32
N TYR A 664 -10.82 5.24 4.01
CA TYR A 664 -11.11 6.43 4.80
C TYR A 664 -12.62 6.73 4.84
N ARG A 665 -13.31 6.59 3.71
CA ARG A 665 -14.76 6.79 3.64
C ARG A 665 -15.54 5.76 4.46
N ASN A 666 -15.09 4.51 4.49
CA ASN A 666 -15.71 3.47 5.31
C ASN A 666 -15.58 3.77 6.81
N ILE A 667 -14.41 4.28 7.23
CA ILE A 667 -14.19 4.74 8.61
C ILE A 667 -15.11 5.93 8.93
N GLN A 668 -15.22 6.92 8.03
CA GLN A 668 -16.15 8.04 8.21
C GLN A 668 -17.61 7.58 8.35
N ARG A 669 -18.05 6.59 7.59
CA ARG A 669 -19.41 6.01 7.70
C ARG A 669 -19.66 5.36 9.05
N PHE A 670 -18.65 4.64 9.55
CA PHE A 670 -18.74 4.05 10.89
C PHE A 670 -18.79 5.13 11.97
N ILE A 671 -17.92 6.13 11.93
CA ILE A 671 -17.92 7.26 12.87
C ILE A 671 -19.27 7.99 12.85
N LEU A 672 -19.79 8.26 11.65
CA LEU A 672 -21.10 8.88 11.47
C LEU A 672 -22.21 8.09 12.15
N PHE A 673 -22.23 6.77 11.93
CA PHE A 673 -23.20 5.86 12.55
C PHE A 673 -23.08 5.89 14.07
N GLN A 674 -21.90 5.59 14.60
CA GLN A 674 -21.66 5.47 16.04
C GLN A 674 -21.93 6.76 16.80
N LEU A 675 -21.45 7.90 16.32
CA LEU A 675 -21.70 9.17 16.99
C LEU A 675 -23.18 9.57 16.96
N THR A 676 -23.93 9.19 15.93
CA THR A 676 -25.37 9.40 15.90
C THR A 676 -26.06 8.59 16.99
N VAL A 677 -25.66 7.32 17.19
CA VAL A 677 -26.16 6.46 18.28
C VAL A 677 -25.85 7.08 19.64
N ASN A 678 -24.57 7.47 19.84
CA ASN A 678 -24.10 8.01 21.12
C ASN A 678 -24.79 9.33 21.48
N VAL A 679 -24.99 10.26 20.51
CA VAL A 679 -25.73 11.51 20.74
C VAL A 679 -27.17 11.23 21.14
N ALA A 680 -27.83 10.31 20.41
CA ALA A 680 -29.20 9.96 20.73
C ALA A 680 -29.34 9.38 22.17
N ALA A 681 -28.48 8.42 22.50
CA ALA A 681 -28.48 7.76 23.80
C ALA A 681 -28.10 8.70 24.96
N CYS A 682 -27.03 9.54 24.77
CA CYS A 682 -26.64 10.51 25.79
C CYS A 682 -27.75 11.52 26.11
N LEU A 683 -28.43 12.04 25.08
CA LEU A 683 -29.54 12.99 25.29
C LEU A 683 -30.73 12.33 25.97
N VAL A 684 -31.05 11.09 25.65
CA VAL A 684 -32.13 10.32 26.30
C VAL A 684 -31.82 10.06 27.78
N VAL A 685 -30.60 9.61 28.09
CA VAL A 685 -30.17 9.37 29.49
C VAL A 685 -30.11 10.68 30.28
N LEU A 686 -29.58 11.75 29.70
CA LEU A 686 -29.51 13.06 30.31
C LEU A 686 -30.90 13.57 30.64
N PHE A 687 -31.85 13.51 29.72
CA PHE A 687 -33.21 13.99 29.91
C PHE A 687 -33.93 13.14 30.95
N GLY A 688 -33.80 11.81 30.88
CA GLY A 688 -34.38 10.87 31.88
C GLY A 688 -33.88 11.14 33.29
N ALA A 689 -32.59 11.50 33.44
CA ALA A 689 -31.98 11.81 34.74
C ALA A 689 -32.65 12.98 35.45
N PHE A 690 -33.23 13.97 34.73
CA PHE A 690 -33.89 15.16 35.27
C PHE A 690 -35.42 15.03 35.35
N MET A 691 -36.03 14.05 34.73
CA MET A 691 -37.48 13.83 34.84
C MET A 691 -37.92 13.15 36.15
N GLY A 692 -36.96 12.71 36.97
CA GLY A 692 -37.26 12.09 38.27
C GLY A 692 -37.89 10.69 38.20
N THR A 693 -37.88 10.07 37.04
CA THR A 693 -38.39 8.73 36.77
C THR A 693 -37.27 7.69 36.71
N GLU A 694 -37.63 6.42 36.56
CA GLU A 694 -36.66 5.34 36.31
C GLU A 694 -35.78 5.59 35.07
N ILE A 695 -34.61 4.93 35.00
CA ILE A 695 -33.66 5.09 33.92
C ILE A 695 -34.29 4.58 32.62
N PRO A 696 -34.34 5.39 31.53
CA PRO A 696 -34.97 4.98 30.27
C PRO A 696 -34.28 3.83 29.55
N LEU A 697 -32.95 3.66 29.77
CA LEU A 697 -32.11 2.60 29.20
C LEU A 697 -31.16 2.12 30.30
N THR A 698 -31.13 0.81 30.55
CA THR A 698 -30.27 0.21 31.58
C THR A 698 -28.82 0.07 31.10
N VAL A 699 -27.88 -0.12 32.03
CA VAL A 699 -26.45 -0.35 31.72
C VAL A 699 -26.30 -1.56 30.81
N THR A 700 -26.99 -2.66 31.06
CA THR A 700 -26.93 -3.90 30.28
C THR A 700 -27.44 -3.72 28.83
N GLN A 701 -28.55 -2.98 28.66
CA GLN A 701 -29.10 -2.62 27.35
C GLN A 701 -28.09 -1.76 26.53
N MET A 702 -27.47 -0.80 27.21
CA MET A 702 -26.48 0.05 26.56
C MET A 702 -25.16 -0.68 26.23
N LEU A 703 -24.75 -1.63 27.06
CA LEU A 703 -23.64 -2.53 26.75
C LEU A 703 -23.94 -3.39 25.51
N TRP A 704 -25.16 -3.88 25.33
CA TRP A 704 -25.57 -4.55 24.12
C TRP A 704 -25.40 -3.63 22.90
N VAL A 705 -25.87 -2.42 22.96
CA VAL A 705 -25.82 -1.46 21.84
C VAL A 705 -24.37 -1.06 21.52
N ASN A 706 -23.65 -0.54 22.50
CA ASN A 706 -22.33 0.07 22.25
C ASN A 706 -21.22 -0.97 22.06
N LEU A 707 -21.22 -2.05 22.83
CA LEU A 707 -20.13 -3.03 22.78
C LEU A 707 -20.37 -4.12 21.71
N ILE A 708 -21.58 -4.60 21.59
CA ILE A 708 -21.88 -5.74 20.70
C ILE A 708 -22.36 -5.24 19.35
N MET A 709 -23.46 -4.46 19.32
CA MET A 709 -24.04 -3.98 18.06
C MET A 709 -23.05 -3.07 17.29
N ASP A 710 -22.39 -2.13 17.97
CA ASP A 710 -21.44 -1.21 17.33
C ASP A 710 -20.19 -1.93 16.82
N THR A 711 -19.73 -2.98 17.52
CA THR A 711 -18.65 -3.85 17.05
C THR A 711 -19.02 -4.54 15.73
N PHE A 712 -20.21 -5.11 15.66
CA PHE A 712 -20.70 -5.73 14.43
C PHE A 712 -20.96 -4.69 13.34
N ALA A 713 -21.50 -3.53 13.66
CA ALA A 713 -21.69 -2.42 12.72
C ALA A 713 -20.35 -1.91 12.17
N ALA A 714 -19.31 -1.83 13.01
CA ALA A 714 -17.95 -1.49 12.62
C ALA A 714 -17.42 -2.48 11.56
N MET A 715 -17.57 -3.77 11.80
CA MET A 715 -17.17 -4.82 10.87
C MET A 715 -17.97 -4.76 9.54
N ALA A 716 -19.28 -4.52 9.64
CA ALA A 716 -20.16 -4.37 8.48
C ALA A 716 -19.73 -3.21 7.57
N LEU A 717 -19.49 -2.03 8.16
CA LEU A 717 -19.12 -0.82 7.42
C LEU A 717 -17.66 -0.85 6.96
N ALA A 718 -16.74 -1.47 7.72
CA ALA A 718 -15.34 -1.68 7.33
C ALA A 718 -15.21 -2.64 6.13
N SER A 719 -16.10 -3.62 6.00
CA SER A 719 -16.06 -4.65 4.94
C SER A 719 -16.63 -4.19 3.60
N LEU A 720 -17.11 -2.96 3.47
CA LEU A 720 -17.70 -2.44 2.25
C LEU A 720 -16.70 -2.46 1.07
N PRO A 721 -17.16 -2.79 -0.14
CA PRO A 721 -16.30 -2.79 -1.32
C PRO A 721 -15.87 -1.36 -1.69
N PRO A 722 -14.76 -1.20 -2.45
CA PRO A 722 -14.35 0.10 -2.95
C PRO A 722 -15.38 0.63 -3.93
N SER A 723 -15.45 1.93 -4.03
CA SER A 723 -16.31 2.62 -5.00
C SER A 723 -15.46 3.45 -5.94
N SER A 724 -15.61 3.26 -7.25
CA SER A 724 -14.95 4.10 -8.25
C SER A 724 -15.39 5.58 -8.16
N ALA A 725 -16.53 5.85 -7.53
CA ALA A 725 -16.98 7.22 -7.28
C ALA A 725 -16.01 8.06 -6.44
N VAL A 726 -15.16 7.41 -5.60
CA VAL A 726 -14.17 8.13 -4.79
C VAL A 726 -13.05 8.75 -5.63
N MET A 727 -12.85 8.29 -6.87
CA MET A 727 -11.88 8.86 -7.82
C MET A 727 -12.35 10.17 -8.46
N ARG A 728 -13.62 10.53 -8.28
CA ARG A 728 -14.14 11.85 -8.71
C ARG A 728 -13.97 12.94 -7.66
N ASP A 729 -13.61 12.55 -6.43
CA ASP A 729 -13.37 13.51 -5.36
C ASP A 729 -11.94 14.04 -5.43
N LYS A 730 -11.76 15.31 -5.07
CA LYS A 730 -10.41 15.89 -4.90
C LYS A 730 -9.69 15.23 -3.72
N PRO A 731 -8.34 15.17 -3.73
CA PRO A 731 -7.58 14.69 -2.61
C PRO A 731 -7.93 15.46 -1.33
N ARG A 732 -8.00 14.74 -0.20
CA ARG A 732 -8.27 15.37 1.10
C ARG A 732 -7.02 16.07 1.64
N ASP A 733 -7.24 17.13 2.40
CA ASP A 733 -6.17 17.67 3.25
C ASP A 733 -5.84 16.68 4.38
N ARG A 734 -4.56 16.32 4.53
CA ARG A 734 -4.07 15.40 5.57
C ARG A 734 -4.37 15.89 6.99
N ARG A 735 -4.42 17.22 7.20
CA ARG A 735 -4.70 17.85 8.49
C ARG A 735 -6.18 18.02 8.78
N ALA A 736 -7.05 17.81 7.78
CA ALA A 736 -8.48 17.97 7.95
C ALA A 736 -9.01 16.97 9.00
N PHE A 737 -9.83 17.49 9.92
CA PHE A 737 -10.45 16.64 10.94
C PHE A 737 -11.39 15.63 10.29
N ILE A 738 -11.40 14.39 10.81
CA ILE A 738 -12.14 13.27 10.21
C ILE A 738 -13.63 13.53 10.11
N ILE A 739 -14.19 14.30 11.04
CA ILE A 739 -15.58 14.74 11.02
C ILE A 739 -15.66 16.06 10.24
N ASN A 740 -16.16 15.96 9.01
CA ASN A 740 -16.42 17.15 8.20
C ASN A 740 -17.76 17.82 8.61
N ARG A 741 -17.99 19.04 8.11
CA ARG A 741 -19.20 19.83 8.42
C ARG A 741 -20.49 19.08 8.06
N GLN A 742 -20.50 18.34 6.97
CA GLN A 742 -21.66 17.55 6.55
C GLN A 742 -21.95 16.41 7.52
N MET A 743 -20.91 15.72 7.99
CA MET A 743 -21.05 14.66 9.01
C MET A 743 -21.56 15.24 10.33
N ALA A 744 -20.95 16.33 10.82
CA ALA A 744 -21.36 16.98 12.06
C ALA A 744 -22.84 17.39 12.01
N TRP A 745 -23.27 17.99 10.91
CA TRP A 745 -24.66 18.35 10.71
C TRP A 745 -25.59 17.14 10.67
N ASN A 746 -25.19 16.06 10.02
CA ASN A 746 -25.96 14.81 9.97
C ASN A 746 -26.09 14.17 11.38
N ILE A 747 -24.97 14.09 12.13
CA ILE A 747 -24.95 13.54 13.49
C ILE A 747 -25.94 14.33 14.40
N ILE A 748 -25.85 15.66 14.38
CA ILE A 748 -26.69 16.52 15.21
C ILE A 748 -28.17 16.43 14.80
N THR A 749 -28.45 16.46 13.49
CA THR A 749 -29.85 16.45 13.03
C THR A 749 -30.51 15.10 13.22
N VAL A 750 -29.85 14.01 12.84
CA VAL A 750 -30.41 12.64 12.95
C VAL A 750 -30.42 12.19 14.41
N GLY A 751 -29.31 12.39 15.14
CA GLY A 751 -29.21 12.04 16.56
C GLY A 751 -30.19 12.87 17.41
N GLY A 752 -30.33 14.18 17.13
CA GLY A 752 -31.30 15.04 17.76
C GLY A 752 -32.74 14.64 17.46
N LEU A 753 -33.08 14.27 16.22
CA LEU A 753 -34.42 13.77 15.86
C LEU A 753 -34.75 12.47 16.59
N PHE A 754 -33.81 11.52 16.65
CA PHE A 754 -33.99 10.29 17.41
C PHE A 754 -34.20 10.58 18.88
N SER A 755 -33.42 11.48 19.45
CA SER A 755 -33.57 11.89 20.86
C SER A 755 -34.96 12.48 21.11
N LEU A 756 -35.46 13.37 20.27
CA LEU A 756 -36.79 13.98 20.40
C LEU A 756 -37.90 12.92 20.37
N ILE A 757 -37.85 11.98 19.42
CA ILE A 757 -38.83 10.89 19.32
C ILE A 757 -38.79 10.01 20.58
N LEU A 758 -37.60 9.63 21.02
CA LEU A 758 -37.41 8.76 22.17
C LEU A 758 -37.79 9.46 23.49
N ILE A 759 -37.45 10.74 23.64
CA ILE A 759 -37.85 11.52 24.83
C ILE A 759 -39.38 11.70 24.87
N ALA A 760 -40.01 12.00 23.74
CA ALA A 760 -41.48 12.09 23.67
C ALA A 760 -42.14 10.75 23.99
N LEU A 761 -41.62 9.65 23.49
CA LEU A 761 -42.10 8.30 23.76
C LEU A 761 -41.87 7.92 25.23
N PHE A 762 -40.73 8.25 25.83
CA PHE A 762 -40.42 8.06 27.22
C PHE A 762 -41.39 8.86 28.13
N TYR A 763 -41.63 10.13 27.80
CA TYR A 763 -42.59 10.99 28.50
C TYR A 763 -44.01 10.39 28.47
N TYR A 764 -44.43 9.89 27.31
CA TYR A 764 -45.74 9.26 27.16
C TYR A 764 -45.88 8.00 28.05
N TYR A 765 -44.89 7.08 27.99
CA TYR A 765 -44.94 5.86 28.79
C TYR A 765 -44.76 6.13 30.28
N ALA A 766 -43.96 7.08 30.68
CA ALA A 766 -43.81 7.46 32.09
C ALA A 766 -45.13 7.93 32.73
N HIS A 767 -46.05 8.50 31.92
CA HIS A 767 -47.39 8.91 32.39
C HIS A 767 -48.48 7.86 32.21
N ALA A 768 -48.31 6.96 31.20
CA ALA A 768 -49.29 5.92 30.91
C ALA A 768 -49.07 4.61 31.68
N GLY A 769 -47.89 4.41 32.23
CA GLY A 769 -47.43 3.22 32.95
C GLY A 769 -46.11 2.72 32.39
N TRP A 770 -45.07 2.67 33.22
CA TRP A 770 -43.70 2.24 32.86
C TRP A 770 -43.48 0.80 33.39
N SER A 771 -44.13 -0.18 32.73
CA SER A 771 -43.90 -1.59 33.04
C SER A 771 -42.71 -2.19 32.28
N LEU A 772 -42.27 -3.39 32.66
CA LEU A 772 -41.22 -4.12 31.98
C LEU A 772 -41.51 -4.34 30.48
N TYR A 773 -42.78 -4.42 30.10
CA TYR A 773 -43.22 -4.56 28.73
C TYR A 773 -42.96 -3.29 27.91
N GLU A 774 -43.32 -2.11 28.46
CA GLU A 774 -43.06 -0.80 27.84
C GLU A 774 -41.57 -0.50 27.74
N GLN A 775 -40.78 -0.89 28.76
CA GLN A 775 -39.32 -0.80 28.70
C GLN A 775 -38.75 -1.64 27.54
N SER A 776 -39.28 -2.85 27.35
CA SER A 776 -38.86 -3.74 26.24
C SER A 776 -39.25 -3.16 24.88
N LEU A 777 -40.44 -2.54 24.75
CA LEU A 777 -40.87 -1.82 23.55
C LEU A 777 -39.92 -0.65 23.26
N TYR A 778 -39.66 0.16 24.27
CA TYR A 778 -38.83 1.35 24.18
C TYR A 778 -37.39 0.99 23.73
N PHE A 779 -36.76 0.02 24.37
CA PHE A 779 -35.44 -0.49 24.01
C PHE A 779 -35.42 -1.03 22.59
N THR A 780 -36.41 -1.80 22.17
CA THR A 780 -36.50 -2.34 20.82
C THR A 780 -36.66 -1.24 19.77
N ILE A 781 -37.46 -0.21 20.05
CA ILE A 781 -37.60 0.96 19.16
C ILE A 781 -36.27 1.67 19.02
N PHE A 782 -35.55 1.89 20.14
CA PHE A 782 -34.23 2.50 20.12
C PHE A 782 -33.27 1.75 19.20
N VAL A 783 -33.16 0.43 19.35
CA VAL A 783 -32.27 -0.40 18.52
C VAL A 783 -32.71 -0.43 17.06
N MET A 784 -33.99 -0.52 16.76
CA MET A 784 -34.48 -0.57 15.38
C MET A 784 -34.33 0.76 14.63
N LEU A 785 -34.38 1.90 15.30
CA LEU A 785 -34.02 3.19 14.69
C LEU A 785 -32.57 3.20 14.24
N GLN A 786 -31.66 2.68 15.06
CA GLN A 786 -30.23 2.57 14.71
C GLN A 786 -30.01 1.52 13.61
N PHE A 787 -30.72 0.42 13.65
CA PHE A 787 -30.67 -0.62 12.61
C PHE A 787 -30.94 -0.05 11.21
N TRP A 788 -31.99 0.73 11.03
CA TRP A 788 -32.29 1.37 9.76
C TRP A 788 -31.29 2.49 9.41
N ASN A 789 -30.80 3.20 10.44
CA ASN A 789 -29.79 4.23 10.25
C ASN A 789 -28.46 3.67 9.73
N MET A 790 -28.11 2.42 10.03
CA MET A 790 -26.91 1.77 9.49
C MET A 790 -26.92 1.65 7.96
N PHE A 791 -28.10 1.43 7.34
CA PHE A 791 -28.24 1.47 5.89
C PHE A 791 -28.01 2.89 5.34
N ASN A 792 -28.50 3.92 6.02
CA ASN A 792 -28.26 5.31 5.66
C ASN A 792 -26.78 5.69 5.79
N ALA A 793 -26.12 5.26 6.86
CA ALA A 793 -24.68 5.47 7.06
C ALA A 793 -23.85 4.79 5.96
N ARG A 794 -24.20 3.55 5.55
CA ARG A 794 -23.59 2.87 4.41
C ARG A 794 -23.67 3.69 3.13
N ALA A 795 -24.82 4.29 2.87
CA ALA A 795 -25.06 5.08 1.66
C ALA A 795 -24.51 6.52 1.74
N PHE A 796 -23.95 6.92 2.89
CA PHE A 796 -23.40 8.27 3.05
C PHE A 796 -22.33 8.58 2.02
N ALA A 797 -22.46 9.73 1.36
CA ALA A 797 -21.57 10.24 0.33
C ALA A 797 -21.33 9.30 -0.88
N THR A 798 -22.29 8.40 -1.19
CA THR A 798 -22.22 7.57 -2.41
C THR A 798 -23.03 8.14 -3.57
N GLY A 799 -24.04 8.97 -3.29
CA GLY A 799 -25.05 9.37 -4.28
C GLY A 799 -26.00 8.23 -4.71
N GLU A 800 -25.87 7.03 -4.10
CA GLU A 800 -26.65 5.85 -4.42
C GLU A 800 -27.69 5.54 -3.33
N SER A 801 -28.71 4.74 -3.69
CA SER A 801 -29.73 4.25 -2.75
C SER A 801 -29.12 3.38 -1.65
N ALA A 802 -29.62 3.51 -0.41
CA ALA A 802 -29.27 2.64 0.72
C ALA A 802 -29.73 1.18 0.49
N LEU A 803 -30.69 0.95 -0.41
CA LEU A 803 -31.16 -0.38 -0.77
C LEU A 803 -30.30 -1.08 -1.84
N LYS A 804 -29.37 -0.37 -2.48
CA LYS A 804 -28.44 -0.97 -3.45
C LYS A 804 -27.33 -1.72 -2.75
N VAL A 805 -27.61 -2.92 -2.26
CA VAL A 805 -26.70 -3.79 -1.47
C VAL A 805 -25.90 -4.79 -2.33
N LYS A 806 -25.88 -4.64 -3.66
CA LYS A 806 -25.15 -5.53 -4.56
C LYS A 806 -23.64 -5.52 -4.22
N GLY A 807 -23.07 -6.70 -3.98
CA GLY A 807 -21.65 -6.85 -3.60
C GLY A 807 -21.36 -6.69 -2.09
N CYS A 808 -22.35 -6.34 -1.27
CA CYS A 808 -22.19 -6.12 0.18
C CYS A 808 -22.61 -7.34 1.02
N ARG A 809 -22.25 -8.58 0.60
CA ARG A 809 -22.67 -9.81 1.31
C ARG A 809 -22.28 -9.81 2.80
N GLY A 810 -21.07 -9.34 3.11
CA GLY A 810 -20.60 -9.24 4.51
C GLY A 810 -21.45 -8.26 5.34
N PHE A 811 -21.83 -7.12 4.76
CA PHE A 811 -22.73 -6.16 5.41
C PHE A 811 -24.10 -6.80 5.72
N LEU A 812 -24.72 -7.46 4.73
CA LEU A 812 -26.04 -8.08 4.93
C LEU A 812 -26.02 -9.18 6.00
N PHE A 813 -25.00 -10.05 5.97
CA PHE A 813 -24.83 -11.11 6.96
C PHE A 813 -24.72 -10.54 8.38
N ILE A 814 -24.02 -9.45 8.58
CA ILE A 814 -23.86 -8.83 9.88
C ILE A 814 -25.17 -8.14 10.33
N VAL A 815 -25.87 -7.46 9.42
CA VAL A 815 -27.18 -6.88 9.67
C VAL A 815 -28.15 -7.95 10.16
N GLU A 816 -28.15 -9.12 9.54
CA GLU A 816 -28.95 -10.27 9.95
C GLU A 816 -28.58 -10.76 11.36
N ILE A 817 -27.28 -10.85 11.69
CA ILE A 817 -26.81 -11.21 13.04
C ILE A 817 -27.31 -10.21 14.09
N ILE A 818 -27.21 -8.90 13.83
CA ILE A 818 -27.68 -7.86 14.75
C ILE A 818 -29.18 -8.00 14.95
N PHE A 819 -29.97 -8.21 13.89
CA PHE A 819 -31.41 -8.34 13.97
C PHE A 819 -31.85 -9.60 14.76
N ILE A 820 -31.22 -10.75 14.47
CA ILE A 820 -31.46 -12.00 15.20
C ILE A 820 -31.03 -11.83 16.67
N GLY A 821 -29.87 -11.21 16.92
CA GLY A 821 -29.39 -10.94 18.27
C GLY A 821 -30.37 -10.09 19.09
N GLN A 822 -30.99 -9.07 18.50
CA GLN A 822 -32.02 -8.24 19.17
C GLN A 822 -33.27 -9.08 19.49
N ILE A 823 -33.72 -9.93 18.59
CA ILE A 823 -34.86 -10.84 18.87
C ILE A 823 -34.54 -11.78 20.02
N LEU A 824 -33.35 -12.38 20.03
CA LEU A 824 -32.92 -13.31 21.07
C LEU A 824 -32.83 -12.63 22.43
N ILE A 825 -32.28 -11.44 22.53
CA ILE A 825 -32.17 -10.69 23.79
C ILE A 825 -33.54 -10.33 24.33
N VAL A 826 -34.42 -9.78 23.50
CA VAL A 826 -35.78 -9.39 23.95
C VAL A 826 -36.63 -10.62 24.31
N SER A 827 -36.41 -11.78 23.65
CA SER A 827 -37.20 -12.98 23.92
C SER A 827 -36.69 -13.78 25.12
N PHE A 828 -35.36 -13.79 25.37
CA PHE A 828 -34.73 -14.67 26.36
C PHE A 828 -33.90 -13.94 27.43
N GLY A 829 -33.65 -12.63 27.26
CA GLY A 829 -32.81 -11.85 28.16
C GLY A 829 -33.37 -11.64 29.57
N GLY A 830 -34.70 -11.66 29.69
CA GLY A 830 -35.39 -11.57 30.97
C GLY A 830 -34.94 -10.39 31.86
N GLU A 831 -34.84 -10.63 33.15
CA GLU A 831 -34.45 -9.62 34.15
C GLU A 831 -32.99 -9.15 33.98
N MET A 832 -32.11 -9.96 33.38
CA MET A 832 -30.71 -9.62 33.14
C MET A 832 -30.55 -8.40 32.22
N PHE A 833 -31.41 -8.30 31.18
CA PHE A 833 -31.45 -7.15 30.27
C PHE A 833 -32.64 -6.23 30.53
N ASN A 834 -33.35 -6.48 31.60
CA ASN A 834 -34.58 -5.76 31.93
C ASN A 834 -35.57 -5.74 30.75
N VAL A 835 -35.85 -6.93 30.19
CA VAL A 835 -36.75 -7.11 29.05
C VAL A 835 -37.71 -8.28 29.24
N THR A 836 -38.82 -8.23 28.53
CA THR A 836 -39.80 -9.33 28.42
C THR A 836 -40.16 -9.56 26.94
N SER A 837 -40.60 -10.78 26.62
CA SER A 837 -40.93 -11.14 25.25
C SER A 837 -42.07 -10.28 24.69
N LEU A 838 -41.84 -9.71 23.50
CA LEU A 838 -42.84 -8.90 22.80
C LEU A 838 -43.72 -9.76 21.89
N GLN A 839 -44.97 -9.37 21.75
CA GLN A 839 -45.94 -9.98 20.83
C GLN A 839 -45.51 -9.70 19.37
N LEU A 840 -45.74 -10.65 18.47
CA LEU A 840 -45.38 -10.54 17.06
C LEU A 840 -45.97 -9.29 16.39
N VAL A 841 -47.17 -8.89 16.78
CA VAL A 841 -47.86 -7.69 16.27
C VAL A 841 -47.04 -6.42 16.59
N HIS A 842 -46.49 -6.32 17.80
CA HIS A 842 -45.68 -5.19 18.20
C HIS A 842 -44.32 -5.16 17.46
N TRP A 843 -43.73 -6.32 17.21
CA TRP A 843 -42.54 -6.41 16.33
C TRP A 843 -42.81 -5.83 14.92
N ILE A 844 -43.96 -6.19 14.32
CA ILE A 844 -44.35 -5.68 13.00
C ILE A 844 -44.52 -4.15 13.04
N TYR A 845 -45.19 -3.62 14.08
CA TYR A 845 -45.38 -2.17 14.24
C TYR A 845 -44.04 -1.44 14.43
N ILE A 846 -43.11 -1.98 15.26
CA ILE A 846 -41.82 -1.39 15.51
C ILE A 846 -40.98 -1.39 14.21
N ILE A 847 -40.87 -2.53 13.54
CA ILE A 847 -40.08 -2.65 12.29
C ILE A 847 -40.65 -1.70 11.24
N SER A 848 -41.95 -1.69 11.03
CA SER A 848 -42.63 -0.83 10.03
C SER A 848 -42.49 0.65 10.40
N GLY A 849 -42.78 0.98 11.65
CA GLY A 849 -42.78 2.35 12.19
C GLY A 849 -41.38 2.96 12.17
N THR A 850 -40.33 2.21 12.60
CA THR A 850 -38.96 2.72 12.61
C THR A 850 -38.32 2.79 11.22
N SER A 851 -38.87 2.05 10.24
CA SER A 851 -38.35 2.05 8.85
C SER A 851 -38.42 3.43 8.15
N PHE A 852 -39.22 4.36 8.71
CA PHE A 852 -39.30 5.73 8.18
C PHE A 852 -37.91 6.39 8.10
N VAL A 853 -36.99 6.04 8.99
CA VAL A 853 -35.60 6.51 8.98
C VAL A 853 -34.92 6.21 7.65
N LEU A 854 -35.11 4.99 7.16
CA LEU A 854 -34.56 4.59 5.84
C LEU A 854 -35.22 5.38 4.68
N TRP A 855 -36.55 5.51 4.71
CA TRP A 855 -37.31 6.17 3.65
C TRP A 855 -37.08 7.67 3.58
N ILE A 856 -36.95 8.35 4.73
CA ILE A 856 -36.53 9.76 4.78
C ILE A 856 -35.14 9.93 4.15
N GLY A 857 -34.19 9.05 4.52
CA GLY A 857 -32.85 9.04 3.92
C GLY A 857 -32.87 8.84 2.41
N GLU A 858 -33.71 7.94 1.89
CA GLU A 858 -33.93 7.74 0.45
C GLU A 858 -34.53 8.98 -0.20
N GLY A 859 -35.54 9.59 0.39
CA GLY A 859 -36.14 10.83 -0.11
C GLY A 859 -35.12 11.96 -0.27
N ILE A 860 -34.28 12.17 0.75
CA ILE A 860 -33.20 13.18 0.73
C ILE A 860 -32.19 12.88 -0.40
N ARG A 861 -31.79 11.62 -0.58
CA ARG A 861 -30.86 11.20 -1.66
C ARG A 861 -31.49 11.39 -3.05
N TRP A 862 -32.77 11.07 -3.19
CA TRP A 862 -33.49 11.26 -4.44
C TRP A 862 -33.60 12.74 -4.86
N VAL A 863 -33.88 13.64 -3.89
CA VAL A 863 -33.89 15.09 -4.12
C VAL A 863 -32.51 15.59 -4.54
N LYS A 864 -31.44 15.21 -3.81
CA LYS A 864 -30.07 15.62 -4.13
C LYS A 864 -29.57 15.09 -5.48
N LYS A 865 -30.09 13.98 -5.98
CA LYS A 865 -29.72 13.43 -7.30
C LYS A 865 -30.37 14.19 -8.46
N ARG A 866 -31.44 14.94 -8.18
CA ARG A 866 -32.14 15.76 -9.21
C ARG A 866 -31.64 17.21 -9.27
N GLN A 867 -30.97 17.68 -8.24
CA GLN A 867 -30.21 18.92 -8.22
C GLN A 867 -28.78 18.68 -8.79
#